data_c434b20e9e6fb81f55cb8ed9479c47f6
#
_entry.id   c434b20e9e6fb81f55cb8ed9479c47f6
#
_cell.length_a   1.000
_cell.length_b   1.000
_cell.length_c   1.000
_cell.angle_alpha   90.00
_cell.angle_beta   90.00
_cell.angle_gamma   90.00
#
_symmetry.space_group_name_H-M   'P 1'
#
loop_
_entity.id
_entity.type
_entity.pdbx_description
1 polymer ?
#
loop_
_entity_poly.entity_id
_entity_poly.type
_entity_poly.pdbx_seq_one_letter_code
_entity_poly.pdbx_strand_id
1 'polypeptide(L)'
;MCDMSHLRGRQRVRMGVGGVLEVAWPVAAQPVRPMDASRQRLKTATPSFTVAAMPLRCLRLLSALLSTLVSITVPTLAIAAVGVQAAPPTPLLSTPLVPQPLTTDQAVVDAIAAFYTKHEFQVPMRDGVLLHTTVYVPKDESRRWPFLMTRTPYGVPPYGVDNLPDASNHRRLTRFAPSFALIQLGYIFVHQDVRGRMMSQGTFVDVRPLLKRPLTSDVVKDATGVDEGTDTWDTIEWLLHNVPGHNGRVGVWGISYPGRYAAEAAVSAHPAIRAVSPQAPVTDWFVGDDFHHNGALCLADAFSFYANFGRPRPTPTPTLKWDFEPDHADVYDFYLAMGPLKNANRRYLHDDIAFWNELMAHENRDAFWLARDPTPHFTGIKPAVLVVGGWYDAEDLWGSLRTYQAMNSQTAKNRVTLVMGPWAHGGWARSDGDSLGGVSFGHKTSHHYREQIEAPFFESHLKGSGSFAPAEAEMFVTGLNQWRTFDTWPPQQVKPMTLSLADDGVLSTTKPTSTTTRSWFADPAHPVPWMEGQYPELDHDYMLKDQRFASRRPDVVTFQSPVLDEDVVVAGPVTVDFLVATDGTDLDVVVKLIDVMPDNATTTTTTTAVAPAGQLRGGAQQLVRGEIMRGRFRDDFAVPRAFVPGQAERVRFTLPDVLHGFRRGHRLMIQVQASWFPLFDRNPQTFVPIHTADDADFVAHTHTLHLGPTGSTITLPVLTRTRP
;
A
#
# COMPACT_ATOMS: atom_id res chain seq x y z
N MET A 1 42.19 28.71 -34.03
CA MET A 1 43.50 29.36 -33.83
C MET A 1 43.74 29.45 -32.35
N CYS A 2 44.94 28.98 -31.93
CA CYS A 2 45.51 28.85 -30.58
C CYS A 2 44.83 27.78 -29.67
N ASP A 3 45.34 26.61 -29.53
CA ASP A 3 46.64 25.91 -29.30
C ASP A 3 47.30 26.31 -27.97
N MET A 4 47.50 25.27 -27.17
CA MET A 4 48.59 24.92 -26.27
C MET A 4 48.08 24.04 -25.12
N SER A 5 48.22 22.75 -25.06
CA SER A 5 49.36 21.82 -24.81
C SER A 5 50.16 22.08 -23.52
N HIS A 6 50.32 20.92 -22.81
CA HIS A 6 51.29 20.55 -21.75
C HIS A 6 50.85 20.70 -20.26
N LEU A 7 50.72 19.59 -19.55
CA LEU A 7 51.81 19.09 -18.72
C LEU A 7 51.53 17.68 -18.15
N ARG A 8 52.42 16.76 -18.46
CA ARG A 8 52.50 15.41 -17.83
C ARG A 8 53.25 15.53 -16.50
N GLY A 9 52.75 14.88 -15.49
CA GLY A 9 53.47 14.64 -14.22
C GLY A 9 53.38 13.17 -13.82
N ARG A 10 54.39 12.36 -14.15
CA ARG A 10 54.61 11.03 -13.61
C ARG A 10 55.28 11.14 -12.24
N GLN A 11 54.78 10.47 -11.22
CA GLN A 11 55.60 10.07 -10.09
C GLN A 11 55.57 8.56 -9.92
N ARG A 12 56.79 7.97 -10.06
CA ARG A 12 57.10 6.59 -9.68
C ARG A 12 57.48 6.57 -8.20
N VAL A 13 56.97 5.57 -7.47
CA VAL A 13 57.61 5.11 -6.23
C VAL A 13 57.83 3.60 -6.32
N ARG A 14 59.03 3.22 -5.89
CA ARG A 14 59.69 1.91 -6.07
C ARG A 14 59.20 0.84 -5.10
N MET A 15 59.31 -0.33 -5.62
CA MET A 15 59.34 -1.71 -5.15
C MET A 15 59.88 -1.98 -3.75
N GLY A 16 59.28 -3.04 -3.13
CA GLY A 16 59.88 -3.90 -2.13
C GLY A 16 59.39 -5.34 -2.35
N VAL A 17 60.35 -6.18 -2.49
CA VAL A 17 60.50 -7.56 -2.92
C VAL A 17 59.71 -8.57 -2.08
N GLY A 18 59.11 -9.60 -2.73
CA GLY A 18 59.01 -10.95 -2.16
C GLY A 18 57.75 -11.76 -2.41
N GLY A 19 57.84 -12.73 -3.31
CA GLY A 19 57.19 -14.04 -3.17
C GLY A 19 55.90 -14.29 -3.94
N VAL A 20 56.03 -14.85 -5.14
CA VAL A 20 54.95 -15.51 -5.90
C VAL A 20 54.75 -16.93 -5.34
N LEU A 21 53.52 -17.31 -5.07
CA LEU A 21 53.12 -18.72 -4.89
C LEU A 21 51.88 -18.96 -5.77
N GLU A 22 52.11 -19.59 -6.93
CA GLU A 22 51.07 -20.19 -7.76
C GLU A 22 50.60 -21.49 -7.12
N VAL A 23 49.30 -21.64 -6.86
CA VAL A 23 48.67 -22.95 -6.58
C VAL A 23 47.66 -23.22 -7.68
N ALA A 24 48.06 -24.12 -8.59
CA ALA A 24 47.17 -24.68 -9.60
C ALA A 24 46.30 -25.79 -9.00
N TRP A 25 45.01 -25.77 -9.27
CA TRP A 25 44.11 -26.92 -9.03
C TRP A 25 43.67 -27.50 -10.38
N PRO A 26 43.70 -28.85 -10.52
CA PRO A 26 43.32 -29.49 -11.77
C PRO A 26 41.83 -29.65 -11.94
N VAL A 27 41.35 -29.28 -13.11
CA VAL A 27 40.00 -29.58 -13.62
C VAL A 27 39.99 -31.03 -14.10
N ALA A 28 39.12 -31.87 -13.51
CA ALA A 28 38.78 -33.16 -14.07
C ALA A 28 37.30 -33.19 -14.41
N ALA A 29 37.01 -33.08 -15.73
CA ALA A 29 35.70 -33.36 -16.28
C ALA A 29 35.54 -34.85 -16.52
N GLN A 30 34.43 -35.45 -16.07
CA GLN A 30 33.94 -36.74 -16.57
C GLN A 30 32.50 -36.60 -17.06
N PRO A 31 32.15 -37.20 -18.20
CA PRO A 31 30.85 -37.08 -18.82
C PRO A 31 29.82 -38.08 -18.24
N VAL A 32 28.64 -37.61 -17.94
CA VAL A 32 27.49 -38.46 -17.56
C VAL A 32 26.76 -38.90 -18.83
N ARG A 33 26.61 -40.23 -18.99
CA ARG A 33 25.79 -40.87 -20.07
C ARG A 33 24.30 -40.80 -19.71
N PRO A 34 23.39 -40.77 -20.69
CA PRO A 34 21.96 -40.81 -20.47
C PRO A 34 21.47 -42.20 -20.11
N MET A 35 20.60 -42.30 -19.10
CA MET A 35 19.87 -43.54 -18.76
C MET A 35 18.49 -43.56 -19.42
N ASP A 36 18.22 -44.74 -19.92
CA ASP A 36 17.12 -45.19 -20.73
C ASP A 36 15.78 -45.27 -19.94
N ALA A 37 14.71 -44.94 -20.63
CA ALA A 37 13.33 -45.01 -20.14
C ALA A 37 12.76 -46.42 -20.30
N SER A 38 12.55 -47.16 -19.23
CA SER A 38 11.72 -48.35 -19.25
C SER A 38 10.60 -48.28 -18.18
N ARG A 39 9.42 -48.45 -18.71
CA ARG A 39 8.10 -48.52 -18.09
C ARG A 39 8.04 -49.46 -16.88
N GLN A 40 7.48 -49.01 -15.77
CA GLN A 40 6.72 -49.91 -14.88
C GLN A 40 5.40 -49.23 -14.46
N ARG A 41 4.31 -49.90 -14.86
CA ARG A 41 2.93 -49.62 -14.40
C ARG A 41 2.77 -50.17 -12.98
N LEU A 42 2.36 -49.34 -12.04
CA LEU A 42 1.81 -49.81 -10.79
C LEU A 42 0.32 -49.48 -10.70
N LYS A 43 -0.41 -50.52 -10.36
CA LYS A 43 -1.89 -50.58 -10.28
C LYS A 43 -2.37 -49.69 -9.12
N THR A 44 -3.38 -48.88 -9.37
CA THR A 44 -4.20 -48.20 -8.39
C THR A 44 -5.14 -49.17 -7.70
N ALA A 45 -5.08 -49.22 -6.38
CA ALA A 45 -6.09 -49.82 -5.52
C ALA A 45 -6.76 -48.70 -4.72
N THR A 46 -8.03 -48.45 -4.99
CA THR A 46 -8.94 -47.60 -4.24
C THR A 46 -9.60 -48.38 -3.11
N PRO A 47 -9.60 -47.97 -1.86
CA PRO A 47 -10.55 -48.47 -0.90
C PRO A 47 -11.82 -47.64 -0.85
N SER A 48 -12.91 -48.24 -1.18
CA SER A 48 -14.27 -47.74 -0.98
C SER A 48 -14.64 -47.83 0.52
N PHE A 49 -15.01 -46.73 1.12
CA PHE A 49 -15.73 -46.75 2.39
C PHE A 49 -17.21 -46.52 2.18
N THR A 50 -17.97 -47.58 2.53
CA THR A 50 -19.42 -47.59 2.58
C THR A 50 -19.91 -46.87 3.84
N VAL A 51 -20.69 -45.81 3.69
CA VAL A 51 -21.42 -45.17 4.81
C VAL A 51 -22.77 -45.84 4.97
N ALA A 52 -22.96 -46.50 6.08
CA ALA A 52 -24.24 -47.06 6.49
C ALA A 52 -25.15 -45.97 7.05
N ALA A 53 -26.34 -45.84 6.45
CA ALA A 53 -27.40 -45.00 6.95
C ALA A 53 -28.08 -45.63 8.17
N MET A 54 -28.32 -44.82 9.22
CA MET A 54 -29.22 -45.16 10.33
C MET A 54 -30.37 -44.15 10.44
N PRO A 55 -31.58 -44.58 10.80
CA PRO A 55 -32.82 -43.87 10.53
C PRO A 55 -33.21 -42.86 11.59
N LEU A 56 -33.90 -41.82 11.13
CA LEU A 56 -34.68 -40.89 11.98
C LEU A 56 -35.83 -41.64 12.68
N ARG A 57 -35.87 -41.61 14.02
CA ARG A 57 -37.12 -41.56 14.80
C ARG A 57 -36.81 -41.26 16.27
N CYS A 58 -37.73 -40.47 16.86
CA CYS A 58 -37.84 -40.10 18.29
C CYS A 58 -37.09 -38.84 18.72
N LEU A 59 -37.77 -37.71 18.79
CA LEU A 59 -38.35 -37.20 20.03
C LEU A 59 -39.24 -35.96 19.76
N ARG A 60 -40.52 -36.18 19.71
CA ARG A 60 -41.53 -35.21 20.17
C ARG A 60 -41.93 -35.63 21.58
N LEU A 61 -41.88 -34.68 22.51
CA LEU A 61 -42.68 -34.58 23.73
C LEU A 61 -41.94 -33.76 24.78
N LEU A 62 -42.29 -32.56 24.97
CA LEU A 62 -42.63 -31.89 26.25
C LEU A 62 -42.78 -30.39 26.02
N SER A 63 -43.99 -30.02 25.71
CA SER A 63 -44.53 -28.67 25.97
C SER A 63 -45.82 -28.90 26.77
N ALA A 64 -45.88 -28.46 27.98
CA ALA A 64 -47.04 -27.95 28.69
C ALA A 64 -46.76 -27.90 30.19
N LEU A 65 -47.42 -26.90 30.81
CA LEU A 65 -47.55 -26.62 32.25
C LEU A 65 -46.40 -25.77 32.84
N LEU A 66 -46.59 -24.53 33.29
CA LEU A 66 -47.61 -24.04 34.20
C LEU A 66 -47.70 -22.52 34.14
N SER A 67 -48.92 -22.00 33.83
CA SER A 67 -49.36 -20.66 34.19
C SER A 67 -50.02 -20.74 35.57
N THR A 68 -49.56 -19.99 36.54
CA THR A 68 -50.41 -19.66 37.74
C THR A 68 -50.06 -18.24 38.19
N LEU A 69 -51.06 -17.37 38.05
CA LEU A 69 -51.18 -16.07 38.69
C LEU A 69 -51.21 -16.23 40.20
N VAL A 70 -50.47 -15.40 40.93
CA VAL A 70 -50.77 -15.02 42.29
C VAL A 70 -50.76 -13.50 42.41
N SER A 71 -51.92 -12.90 42.51
CA SER A 71 -52.09 -11.49 42.90
C SER A 71 -51.98 -11.39 44.41
N ILE A 72 -51.08 -10.60 44.93
CA ILE A 72 -51.00 -10.21 46.32
C ILE A 72 -51.17 -8.69 46.37
N THR A 73 -52.33 -8.28 46.92
CA THR A 73 -52.64 -6.90 47.34
C THR A 73 -51.93 -6.59 48.66
N VAL A 74 -51.18 -5.50 48.72
CA VAL A 74 -50.56 -4.97 49.93
C VAL A 74 -51.30 -3.65 50.33
N PRO A 75 -51.67 -3.47 51.57
CA PRO A 75 -52.39 -2.26 52.00
C PRO A 75 -51.46 -1.08 52.24
N THR A 76 -51.92 0.08 51.86
CA THR A 76 -51.28 1.39 52.02
C THR A 76 -51.20 1.76 53.54
N LEU A 77 -50.01 1.87 54.07
CA LEU A 77 -49.78 2.49 55.38
C LEU A 77 -49.15 3.88 55.15
N ALA A 78 -49.84 4.90 55.61
CA ALA A 78 -49.35 6.27 55.63
C ALA A 78 -48.31 6.41 56.74
N ILE A 79 -47.08 6.78 56.43
CA ILE A 79 -46.07 7.17 57.41
C ILE A 79 -45.69 8.64 57.16
N ALA A 80 -45.79 9.37 58.29
CA ALA A 80 -45.50 10.80 58.37
C ALA A 80 -44.05 11.16 57.91
N ALA A 81 -43.98 12.24 57.21
CA ALA A 81 -42.69 12.81 56.76
C ALA A 81 -41.87 13.39 57.93
N VAL A 82 -40.78 12.75 58.26
CA VAL A 82 -39.70 13.37 59.04
C VAL A 82 -38.63 13.82 58.02
N GLY A 83 -38.43 15.16 57.99
CA GLY A 83 -37.41 15.76 57.08
C GLY A 83 -36.01 15.33 57.48
N VAL A 84 -35.41 14.50 56.60
CA VAL A 84 -33.96 14.26 56.59
C VAL A 84 -33.34 15.19 55.57
N GLN A 85 -32.55 16.16 56.02
CA GLN A 85 -31.72 16.98 55.17
C GLN A 85 -30.79 16.03 54.40
N ALA A 86 -30.93 16.01 53.08
CA ALA A 86 -30.01 15.30 52.20
C ALA A 86 -28.60 15.92 52.30
N ALA A 87 -27.60 15.11 52.59
CA ALA A 87 -26.20 15.47 52.47
C ALA A 87 -25.90 15.91 51.03
N PRO A 88 -24.99 16.87 50.80
CA PRO A 88 -24.64 17.29 49.44
C PRO A 88 -24.09 16.12 48.66
N PRO A 89 -24.43 16.01 47.35
CA PRO A 89 -23.95 14.91 46.55
C PRO A 89 -22.43 14.89 46.53
N THR A 90 -21.86 13.74 46.88
CA THR A 90 -20.42 13.46 46.68
C THR A 90 -20.08 13.79 45.23
N PRO A 91 -18.98 14.53 44.97
CA PRO A 91 -18.63 14.85 43.61
C PRO A 91 -18.39 13.54 42.85
N LEU A 92 -19.14 13.36 41.76
CA LEU A 92 -18.95 12.30 40.79
C LEU A 92 -17.47 12.33 40.39
N LEU A 93 -16.84 11.16 40.49
CA LEU A 93 -15.51 10.90 40.00
C LEU A 93 -15.29 11.66 38.69
N SER A 94 -14.29 12.55 38.72
CA SER A 94 -13.84 13.29 37.56
C SER A 94 -13.72 12.35 36.37
N THR A 95 -14.44 12.64 35.30
CA THR A 95 -14.16 12.11 33.96
C THR A 95 -12.64 12.15 33.76
N PRO A 96 -11.99 11.07 33.33
CA PRO A 96 -10.57 11.16 33.04
C PRO A 96 -10.37 12.33 32.08
N LEU A 97 -9.53 13.28 32.46
CA LEU A 97 -9.13 14.40 31.61
C LEU A 97 -8.59 13.77 30.33
N VAL A 98 -9.30 13.95 29.24
CA VAL A 98 -8.75 13.66 27.90
C VAL A 98 -7.50 14.53 27.81
N PRO A 99 -6.31 13.95 27.60
CA PRO A 99 -5.10 14.73 27.55
C PRO A 99 -5.25 15.83 26.51
N GLN A 100 -4.74 17.04 26.80
CA GLN A 100 -4.76 18.14 25.84
C GLN A 100 -3.95 17.70 24.61
N PRO A 101 -4.45 17.91 23.39
CA PRO A 101 -3.76 17.51 22.18
C PRO A 101 -2.36 18.14 22.12
N LEU A 102 -1.34 17.33 21.77
CA LEU A 102 0.00 17.81 21.46
C LEU A 102 -0.04 18.48 20.08
N THR A 103 -0.16 19.81 20.07
CA THR A 103 -0.43 20.58 18.84
C THR A 103 0.83 21.12 18.15
N THR A 104 1.99 21.00 18.79
CA THR A 104 3.28 21.45 18.23
C THR A 104 4.33 20.37 18.40
N ASP A 105 5.31 20.35 17.49
CA ASP A 105 6.44 19.42 17.57
C ASP A 105 7.23 19.57 18.88
N GLN A 106 7.38 20.78 19.37
CA GLN A 106 8.03 21.01 20.67
C GLN A 106 7.25 20.39 21.83
N ALA A 107 5.93 20.49 21.84
CA ALA A 107 5.11 19.84 22.86
C ALA A 107 5.21 18.30 22.82
N VAL A 108 5.38 17.73 21.63
CA VAL A 108 5.63 16.29 21.47
C VAL A 108 6.99 15.90 22.06
N VAL A 109 8.04 16.64 21.75
CA VAL A 109 9.39 16.42 22.29
C VAL A 109 9.40 16.54 23.81
N ASP A 110 8.79 17.59 24.34
CA ASP A 110 8.70 17.84 25.79
C ASP A 110 7.92 16.69 26.49
N ALA A 111 6.86 16.19 25.87
CA ALA A 111 6.11 15.06 26.40
C ALA A 111 6.95 13.77 26.41
N ILE A 112 7.70 13.49 25.32
CA ILE A 112 8.61 12.35 25.27
C ILE A 112 9.65 12.45 26.39
N ALA A 113 10.31 13.60 26.52
CA ALA A 113 11.32 13.84 27.55
C ALA A 113 10.75 13.73 28.98
N ALA A 114 9.54 14.25 29.20
CA ALA A 114 8.90 14.23 30.52
C ALA A 114 8.43 12.82 30.92
N PHE A 115 7.85 12.05 29.99
CA PHE A 115 7.13 10.82 30.33
C PHE A 115 7.94 9.55 30.13
N TYR A 116 9.05 9.58 29.35
CA TYR A 116 9.76 8.37 28.96
C TYR A 116 11.23 8.38 29.34
N THR A 117 11.76 7.18 29.58
CA THR A 117 13.19 6.89 29.64
C THR A 117 13.55 6.07 28.41
N LYS A 118 14.60 6.49 27.69
CA LYS A 118 15.10 5.81 26.50
C LYS A 118 16.15 4.78 26.86
N HIS A 119 16.07 3.62 26.22
CA HIS A 119 17.07 2.55 26.28
C HIS A 119 17.40 2.09 24.85
N GLU A 120 18.61 1.59 24.65
CA GLU A 120 19.04 0.98 23.39
C GLU A 120 19.64 -0.40 23.66
N PHE A 121 19.28 -1.37 22.83
CA PHE A 121 19.68 -2.76 22.97
C PHE A 121 20.13 -3.35 21.64
N GLN A 122 21.01 -4.32 21.69
CA GLN A 122 21.34 -5.23 20.60
C GLN A 122 20.63 -6.54 20.88
N VAL A 123 19.46 -6.74 20.27
CA VAL A 123 18.59 -7.90 20.53
C VAL A 123 19.06 -9.08 19.69
N PRO A 124 19.46 -10.21 20.32
CA PRO A 124 19.93 -11.38 19.57
C PRO A 124 18.76 -12.13 18.94
N MET A 125 18.89 -12.41 17.66
CA MET A 125 17.99 -13.31 16.93
C MET A 125 18.47 -14.76 17.07
N ARG A 126 17.63 -15.72 16.70
CA ARG A 126 17.91 -17.17 16.80
C ARG A 126 19.16 -17.66 16.08
N ASP A 127 19.59 -16.94 15.05
CA ASP A 127 20.83 -17.20 14.29
C ASP A 127 22.04 -16.42 14.82
N GLY A 128 21.89 -15.70 15.94
CA GLY A 128 22.95 -14.93 16.57
C GLY A 128 23.16 -13.53 16.00
N VAL A 129 22.41 -13.12 14.97
CA VAL A 129 22.45 -11.75 14.44
C VAL A 129 21.84 -10.80 15.46
N LEU A 130 22.46 -9.63 15.65
CA LEU A 130 22.02 -8.62 16.61
C LEU A 130 21.25 -7.51 15.89
N LEU A 131 20.00 -7.26 16.35
CA LEU A 131 19.17 -6.18 15.82
C LEU A 131 19.11 -5.01 16.81
N HIS A 132 19.46 -3.81 16.31
CA HIS A 132 19.40 -2.59 17.09
C HIS A 132 17.96 -2.21 17.40
N THR A 133 17.66 -2.04 18.69
CA THR A 133 16.31 -1.81 19.18
C THR A 133 16.33 -0.68 20.22
N THR A 134 15.59 0.39 19.94
CA THR A 134 15.37 1.50 20.86
C THR A 134 14.04 1.30 21.58
N VAL A 135 14.05 1.42 22.91
CA VAL A 135 12.89 1.20 23.77
C VAL A 135 12.67 2.44 24.64
N TYR A 136 11.48 3.03 24.56
CA TYR A 136 11.05 4.12 25.40
C TYR A 136 10.08 3.61 26.46
N VAL A 137 10.50 3.56 27.71
CA VAL A 137 9.73 3.05 28.84
C VAL A 137 9.08 4.22 29.60
N PRO A 138 7.76 4.18 29.88
CA PRO A 138 7.13 5.21 30.72
C PRO A 138 7.79 5.29 32.10
N LYS A 139 8.03 6.51 32.59
CA LYS A 139 8.56 6.77 33.94
C LYS A 139 7.54 6.49 35.05
N ASP A 140 6.24 6.39 34.69
CA ASP A 140 5.17 6.01 35.62
C ASP A 140 5.21 4.51 35.88
N GLU A 141 5.73 4.09 37.03
CA GLU A 141 5.80 2.71 37.49
C GLU A 141 4.54 2.25 38.24
N SER A 142 3.52 3.11 38.41
CA SER A 142 2.29 2.79 39.14
C SER A 142 1.43 1.72 38.46
N ARG A 143 1.66 1.46 37.19
CA ARG A 143 0.95 0.48 36.37
C ARG A 143 1.87 -0.22 35.37
N ARG A 144 1.33 -1.28 34.71
CA ARG A 144 2.04 -1.99 33.66
C ARG A 144 1.54 -1.54 32.28
N TRP A 145 2.46 -1.41 31.32
CA TRP A 145 2.23 -0.82 30.03
C TRP A 145 2.32 -1.87 28.91
N PRO A 146 1.49 -1.81 27.86
CA PRO A 146 1.68 -2.63 26.67
C PRO A 146 2.84 -2.12 25.82
N PHE A 147 3.46 -3.03 25.07
CA PHE A 147 4.37 -2.66 24.01
C PHE A 147 3.60 -2.16 22.78
N LEU A 148 4.16 -1.13 22.11
CA LEU A 148 3.72 -0.69 20.79
C LEU A 148 4.96 -0.58 19.90
N MET A 149 5.12 -1.55 19.00
CA MET A 149 6.35 -1.80 18.25
C MET A 149 6.20 -1.42 16.78
N THR A 150 7.26 -0.84 16.22
CA THR A 150 7.48 -0.71 14.78
C THR A 150 8.86 -1.22 14.41
N ARG A 151 8.96 -1.90 13.26
CA ARG A 151 10.20 -2.34 12.64
C ARG A 151 10.37 -1.59 11.31
N THR A 152 11.60 -1.18 10.98
CA THR A 152 11.81 -0.28 9.84
C THR A 152 13.17 -0.49 9.17
N PRO A 153 13.26 -0.38 7.83
CA PRO A 153 14.53 -0.38 7.12
C PRO A 153 15.15 1.03 7.01
N TYR A 154 14.41 2.07 7.47
CA TYR A 154 14.76 3.47 7.27
C TYR A 154 15.54 4.09 8.45
N GLY A 155 15.71 3.33 9.54
CA GLY A 155 16.38 3.77 10.75
C GLY A 155 15.46 4.26 11.85
N VAL A 156 15.97 4.18 13.09
CA VAL A 156 15.28 4.57 14.33
C VAL A 156 16.01 5.69 15.09
N PRO A 157 16.54 6.73 14.37
CA PRO A 157 17.24 7.82 15.02
C PRO A 157 16.30 8.63 15.95
N PRO A 158 16.89 9.38 16.92
CA PRO A 158 18.31 9.57 17.16
C PRO A 158 18.94 8.37 17.86
N TYR A 159 20.13 7.95 17.41
CA TYR A 159 20.92 6.91 18.10
C TYR A 159 21.69 7.49 19.28
N GLY A 160 21.89 6.64 20.30
CA GLY A 160 22.50 7.02 21.59
C GLY A 160 21.45 7.25 22.67
N VAL A 161 21.63 6.60 23.85
CA VAL A 161 20.61 6.57 24.93
C VAL A 161 20.23 7.95 25.44
N ASP A 162 21.16 8.91 25.39
CA ASP A 162 20.94 10.28 25.84
C ASP A 162 20.31 11.19 24.77
N ASN A 163 20.17 10.70 23.54
CA ASN A 163 19.63 11.49 22.43
C ASN A 163 18.13 11.24 22.30
N LEU A 164 17.33 12.28 22.51
CA LEU A 164 15.88 12.27 22.29
C LEU A 164 15.53 12.90 20.94
N PRO A 165 14.36 12.58 20.36
CA PRO A 165 13.86 13.29 19.19
C PRO A 165 13.83 14.79 19.39
N ASP A 166 14.04 15.57 18.34
CA ASP A 166 14.00 17.04 18.37
C ASP A 166 12.87 17.58 17.47
N ALA A 167 12.44 18.81 17.72
CA ALA A 167 11.33 19.46 17.04
C ALA A 167 11.68 19.96 15.63
N SER A 168 12.94 19.87 15.18
CA SER A 168 13.37 20.34 13.86
C SER A 168 12.92 19.42 12.71
N ASN A 169 12.47 18.21 13.01
CA ASN A 169 12.10 17.21 12.02
C ASN A 169 10.75 16.56 12.34
N HIS A 170 9.67 17.23 11.91
CA HIS A 170 8.29 16.74 12.07
C HIS A 170 8.11 15.30 11.54
N ARG A 171 8.66 14.98 10.37
CA ARG A 171 8.57 13.64 9.77
C ARG A 171 9.19 12.56 10.66
N ARG A 172 10.21 12.85 11.47
CA ARG A 172 10.75 11.90 12.46
C ARG A 172 9.81 11.74 13.64
N LEU A 173 9.21 12.82 14.13
CA LEU A 173 8.26 12.76 15.24
C LEU A 173 7.03 11.90 14.90
N THR A 174 6.51 12.00 13.67
CA THR A 174 5.38 11.16 13.21
C THR A 174 5.71 9.68 13.07
N ARG A 175 6.99 9.29 13.21
CA ARG A 175 7.41 7.88 13.26
C ARG A 175 7.59 7.36 14.69
N PHE A 176 7.47 8.22 15.71
CA PHE A 176 7.63 7.83 17.11
C PHE A 176 6.46 6.99 17.60
N ALA A 177 5.25 7.34 17.23
CA ALA A 177 4.02 6.64 17.56
C ALA A 177 3.04 6.74 16.38
N PRO A 178 2.05 5.86 16.26
CA PRO A 178 1.01 5.96 15.22
C PRO A 178 0.32 7.33 15.24
N SER A 179 0.03 7.85 16.45
CA SER A 179 -0.43 9.22 16.67
C SER A 179 0.12 9.79 17.97
N PHE A 180 0.22 11.11 18.04
CA PHE A 180 0.76 11.79 19.23
C PHE A 180 -0.10 11.60 20.50
N ALA A 181 -1.40 11.34 20.33
CA ALA A 181 -2.27 11.01 21.45
C ALA A 181 -1.80 9.77 22.23
N LEU A 182 -1.24 8.77 21.53
CA LEU A 182 -0.74 7.54 22.15
C LEU A 182 0.48 7.80 23.06
N ILE A 183 1.26 8.87 22.82
CA ILE A 183 2.37 9.27 23.68
C ILE A 183 1.86 9.63 25.08
N GLN A 184 0.77 10.40 25.17
CA GLN A 184 0.16 10.80 26.43
C GLN A 184 -0.61 9.66 27.11
N LEU A 185 -1.18 8.76 26.32
CA LEU A 185 -1.89 7.59 26.81
C LEU A 185 -0.95 6.55 27.44
N GLY A 186 0.33 6.54 27.07
CA GLY A 186 1.39 5.70 27.66
C GLY A 186 1.44 4.29 27.09
N TYR A 187 2.59 3.96 26.50
CA TYR A 187 2.97 2.65 25.97
C TYR A 187 4.46 2.46 26.15
N ILE A 188 4.96 1.24 26.13
CA ILE A 188 6.39 1.01 25.90
C ILE A 188 6.61 1.03 24.40
N PHE A 189 7.13 2.14 23.86
CA PHE A 189 7.40 2.24 22.43
C PHE A 189 8.69 1.50 22.08
N VAL A 190 8.62 0.66 21.05
CA VAL A 190 9.75 -0.14 20.58
C VAL A 190 9.97 0.16 19.10
N HIS A 191 11.17 0.62 18.78
CA HIS A 191 11.59 0.91 17.42
C HIS A 191 12.80 0.03 17.09
N GLN A 192 12.73 -0.76 16.03
CA GLN A 192 13.81 -1.68 15.64
C GLN A 192 14.26 -1.44 14.21
N ASP A 193 15.57 -1.27 14.02
CA ASP A 193 16.19 -1.41 12.71
C ASP A 193 16.10 -2.86 12.27
N VAL A 194 15.55 -3.14 11.08
CA VAL A 194 15.48 -4.50 10.57
C VAL A 194 16.87 -5.03 10.20
N ARG A 195 16.96 -6.34 10.08
CA ARG A 195 18.16 -7.09 9.70
C ARG A 195 18.88 -6.46 8.50
N GLY A 196 20.18 -6.20 8.64
CA GLY A 196 21.00 -5.63 7.58
C GLY A 196 20.80 -4.13 7.31
N ARG A 197 20.01 -3.42 8.12
CA ARG A 197 19.79 -1.97 7.97
C ARG A 197 20.32 -1.21 9.17
N MET A 198 20.72 0.03 8.93
CA MET A 198 21.21 1.01 9.92
C MET A 198 22.17 0.41 10.95
N MET A 199 21.81 0.38 12.24
CA MET A 199 22.65 -0.13 13.34
C MET A 199 22.48 -1.63 13.60
N SER A 200 21.60 -2.32 12.86
CA SER A 200 21.42 -3.77 12.94
C SER A 200 22.47 -4.53 12.12
N GLN A 201 22.81 -5.73 12.58
CA GLN A 201 23.68 -6.67 11.87
C GLN A 201 22.92 -7.49 10.83
N GLY A 202 23.64 -8.36 10.12
CA GLY A 202 23.10 -9.27 9.11
C GLY A 202 22.99 -8.67 7.71
N THR A 203 22.31 -9.37 6.82
CA THR A 203 22.12 -8.98 5.42
C THR A 203 20.67 -8.60 5.18
N PHE A 204 20.47 -7.42 4.62
CA PHE A 204 19.16 -6.97 4.18
C PHE A 204 18.76 -7.70 2.88
N VAL A 205 17.52 -8.10 2.81
CA VAL A 205 16.89 -8.65 1.60
C VAL A 205 15.59 -7.90 1.41
N ASP A 206 15.45 -7.25 0.27
CA ASP A 206 14.25 -6.49 -0.05
C ASP A 206 13.03 -7.41 -0.10
N VAL A 207 11.93 -6.97 0.57
CA VAL A 207 10.69 -7.74 0.69
C VAL A 207 10.94 -9.24 0.89
N ARG A 208 11.78 -9.56 1.87
CA ARG A 208 12.24 -10.91 2.16
C ARG A 208 11.11 -11.92 2.08
N PRO A 209 11.24 -13.01 1.30
CA PRO A 209 10.26 -14.08 1.25
C PRO A 209 9.98 -14.68 2.63
N LEU A 210 8.71 -14.86 2.96
CA LEU A 210 8.30 -15.59 4.15
C LEU A 210 8.55 -17.07 3.98
N LEU A 211 8.99 -17.73 5.05
CA LEU A 211 9.21 -19.17 5.07
C LEU A 211 7.87 -19.91 4.93
N LYS A 212 7.84 -20.91 4.04
CA LYS A 212 6.67 -21.79 3.88
C LYS A 212 6.56 -22.72 5.09
N ARG A 213 5.65 -22.41 6.01
CA ARG A 213 5.38 -23.18 7.22
C ARG A 213 3.95 -22.95 7.72
N PRO A 214 3.37 -23.89 8.50
CA PRO A 214 2.14 -23.59 9.23
C PRO A 214 2.35 -22.41 10.20
N LEU A 215 1.38 -21.51 10.25
CA LEU A 215 1.43 -20.32 11.11
C LEU A 215 0.88 -20.67 12.51
N THR A 216 1.56 -21.57 13.20
CA THR A 216 1.29 -21.84 14.62
C THR A 216 2.45 -21.35 15.47
N SER A 217 2.12 -20.96 16.68
CA SER A 217 3.09 -20.45 17.65
C SER A 217 4.32 -21.35 17.77
N ASP A 218 4.11 -22.66 17.93
CA ASP A 218 5.19 -23.62 18.13
C ASP A 218 6.06 -23.77 16.88
N VAL A 219 5.46 -23.80 15.69
CA VAL A 219 6.20 -23.91 14.43
C VAL A 219 7.08 -22.68 14.17
N VAL A 220 6.58 -21.48 14.46
CA VAL A 220 7.38 -20.26 14.27
C VAL A 220 8.50 -20.18 15.30
N LYS A 221 8.23 -20.54 16.56
CA LYS A 221 9.21 -20.59 17.62
C LYS A 221 10.38 -21.52 17.28
N ASP A 222 10.10 -22.71 16.79
CA ASP A 222 11.09 -23.77 16.56
C ASP A 222 11.68 -23.73 15.12
N ALA A 223 11.29 -22.77 14.29
CA ALA A 223 11.83 -22.63 12.94
C ALA A 223 13.34 -22.32 12.97
N THR A 224 14.11 -23.03 12.14
CA THR A 224 15.56 -22.82 12.01
C THR A 224 15.93 -21.76 10.97
N GLY A 225 15.03 -21.44 10.05
CA GLY A 225 15.21 -20.38 9.08
C GLY A 225 14.84 -19.01 9.64
N VAL A 226 15.28 -17.95 8.95
CA VAL A 226 15.00 -16.56 9.32
C VAL A 226 14.15 -15.85 8.28
N ASP A 227 13.13 -15.18 8.73
CA ASP A 227 12.30 -14.21 8.00
C ASP A 227 11.83 -13.12 8.96
N GLU A 228 11.05 -12.17 8.48
CA GLU A 228 10.57 -11.06 9.31
C GLU A 228 9.62 -11.51 10.43
N GLY A 229 8.90 -12.61 10.22
CA GLY A 229 8.06 -13.22 11.26
C GLY A 229 8.87 -13.82 12.39
N THR A 230 10.00 -14.50 12.09
CA THR A 230 10.88 -15.07 13.11
C THR A 230 11.67 -14.00 13.85
N ASP A 231 12.17 -12.97 13.14
CA ASP A 231 12.83 -11.83 13.78
C ASP A 231 11.85 -11.06 14.72
N THR A 232 10.58 -10.93 14.31
CA THR A 232 9.53 -10.39 15.17
C THR A 232 9.30 -11.23 16.41
N TRP A 233 9.24 -12.57 16.25
CA TRP A 233 9.09 -13.50 17.37
C TRP A 233 10.21 -13.35 18.39
N ASP A 234 11.46 -13.46 17.93
CA ASP A 234 12.64 -13.41 18.78
C ASP A 234 12.76 -12.06 19.52
N THR A 235 12.43 -10.98 18.83
CA THR A 235 12.39 -9.64 19.43
C THR A 235 11.37 -9.58 20.57
N ILE A 236 10.15 -10.07 20.36
CA ILE A 236 9.10 -10.03 21.39
C ILE A 236 9.46 -10.90 22.59
N GLU A 237 9.97 -12.10 22.37
CA GLU A 237 10.44 -12.98 23.47
C GLU A 237 11.53 -12.28 24.30
N TRP A 238 12.50 -11.65 23.62
CA TRP A 238 13.54 -10.88 24.31
C TRP A 238 12.98 -9.72 25.13
N LEU A 239 12.05 -8.93 24.55
CA LEU A 239 11.41 -7.81 25.23
C LEU A 239 10.65 -8.24 26.48
N LEU A 240 9.89 -9.33 26.40
CA LEU A 240 9.13 -9.87 27.52
C LEU A 240 10.03 -10.36 28.68
N HIS A 241 11.25 -10.76 28.40
CA HIS A 241 12.20 -11.20 29.42
C HIS A 241 13.05 -10.06 30.01
N ASN A 242 13.37 -9.03 29.21
CA ASN A 242 14.43 -8.07 29.57
C ASN A 242 13.91 -6.66 29.86
N VAL A 243 12.71 -6.29 29.42
CA VAL A 243 12.15 -4.96 29.65
C VAL A 243 11.12 -5.01 30.78
N PRO A 244 11.35 -4.39 31.94
CA PRO A 244 10.40 -4.42 33.05
C PRO A 244 9.18 -3.51 32.81
N GLY A 245 8.15 -3.67 33.64
CA GLY A 245 6.99 -2.74 33.63
C GLY A 245 5.94 -3.05 32.59
N HIS A 246 6.09 -4.09 31.77
CA HIS A 246 5.12 -4.43 30.73
C HIS A 246 3.93 -5.27 31.25
N ASN A 247 2.80 -5.20 30.51
CA ASN A 247 1.60 -6.00 30.79
C ASN A 247 1.50 -7.32 29.97
N GLY A 248 2.53 -7.67 29.20
CA GLY A 248 2.60 -8.88 28.38
C GLY A 248 1.83 -8.81 27.06
N ARG A 249 1.32 -7.65 26.66
CA ARG A 249 0.61 -7.44 25.38
C ARG A 249 1.44 -6.59 24.44
N VAL A 250 1.41 -6.95 23.15
CA VAL A 250 2.15 -6.26 22.08
C VAL A 250 1.19 -5.82 20.99
N GLY A 251 1.31 -4.56 20.60
CA GLY A 251 0.79 -4.02 19.35
C GLY A 251 1.92 -3.81 18.36
N VAL A 252 1.67 -4.04 17.07
CA VAL A 252 2.63 -3.77 15.99
C VAL A 252 1.99 -2.88 14.95
N TRP A 253 2.72 -1.87 14.48
CA TRP A 253 2.23 -0.92 13.50
C TRP A 253 3.34 -0.48 12.55
N GLY A 254 2.96 0.11 11.42
CA GLY A 254 3.89 0.73 10.50
C GLY A 254 3.19 1.20 9.24
N ILE A 255 3.82 2.14 8.55
CA ILE A 255 3.35 2.72 7.29
C ILE A 255 4.32 2.29 6.20
N SER A 256 3.82 1.87 5.00
CA SER A 256 4.66 1.53 3.86
C SER A 256 5.43 0.22 4.11
N TYR A 257 6.72 0.18 3.87
CA TYR A 257 7.58 -0.97 4.21
C TYR A 257 7.41 -1.43 5.67
N PRO A 258 7.40 -0.54 6.70
CA PRO A 258 7.00 -0.90 8.06
C PRO A 258 5.57 -1.43 8.19
N GLY A 259 4.66 -1.04 7.29
CA GLY A 259 3.30 -1.58 7.20
C GLY A 259 3.29 -3.05 6.79
N ARG A 260 4.15 -3.44 5.84
CA ARG A 260 4.42 -4.84 5.51
C ARG A 260 4.91 -5.61 6.72
N TYR A 261 5.89 -5.09 7.46
CA TYR A 261 6.38 -5.76 8.67
C TYR A 261 5.31 -5.89 9.76
N ALA A 262 4.38 -4.94 9.85
CA ALA A 262 3.23 -5.05 10.75
C ALA A 262 2.26 -6.17 10.31
N ALA A 263 2.01 -6.33 9.01
CA ALA A 263 1.23 -7.45 8.47
C ALA A 263 1.94 -8.81 8.73
N GLU A 264 3.24 -8.87 8.49
CA GLU A 264 4.06 -10.06 8.71
C GLU A 264 4.22 -10.40 10.21
N ALA A 265 4.10 -9.41 11.11
CA ALA A 265 4.04 -9.65 12.55
C ALA A 265 2.81 -10.48 12.93
N ALA A 266 1.66 -10.29 12.27
CA ALA A 266 0.48 -11.13 12.47
C ALA A 266 0.73 -12.59 12.08
N VAL A 267 1.55 -12.81 11.05
CA VAL A 267 2.00 -14.13 10.57
C VAL A 267 2.99 -14.80 11.52
N SER A 268 3.69 -14.03 12.37
CA SER A 268 4.57 -14.58 13.38
C SER A 268 3.84 -15.47 14.39
N ALA A 269 2.54 -15.29 14.55
CA ALA A 269 1.66 -16.00 15.46
C ALA A 269 2.08 -15.94 16.94
N HIS A 270 2.90 -14.97 17.34
CA HIS A 270 3.35 -14.80 18.70
C HIS A 270 2.16 -14.52 19.65
N PRO A 271 1.99 -15.25 20.77
CA PRO A 271 0.80 -15.14 21.61
C PRO A 271 0.61 -13.79 22.30
N ALA A 272 1.70 -13.03 22.49
CA ALA A 272 1.63 -11.68 23.07
C ALA A 272 1.06 -10.63 22.09
N ILE A 273 1.09 -10.85 20.77
CA ILE A 273 0.53 -9.92 19.80
C ILE A 273 -0.99 -9.91 19.90
N ARG A 274 -1.58 -8.78 20.24
CA ARG A 274 -3.02 -8.57 20.38
C ARG A 274 -3.63 -7.70 19.31
N ALA A 275 -2.84 -6.79 18.76
CA ALA A 275 -3.25 -5.82 17.76
C ALA A 275 -2.15 -5.61 16.73
N VAL A 276 -2.51 -5.51 15.45
CA VAL A 276 -1.59 -5.10 14.38
C VAL A 276 -2.27 -4.04 13.53
N SER A 277 -1.51 -3.02 13.11
CA SER A 277 -2.01 -1.99 12.20
C SER A 277 -1.07 -1.85 11.01
N PRO A 278 -1.23 -2.69 9.97
CA PRO A 278 -0.58 -2.49 8.68
C PRO A 278 -1.23 -1.29 7.97
N GLN A 279 -0.44 -0.24 7.77
CA GLN A 279 -0.86 1.00 7.16
C GLN A 279 -0.12 1.19 5.84
N ALA A 280 -0.82 1.34 4.72
CA ALA A 280 -0.24 1.30 3.39
C ALA A 280 0.82 0.18 3.27
N PRO A 281 0.46 -1.07 3.55
CA PRO A 281 1.44 -2.16 3.55
C PRO A 281 1.79 -2.58 2.14
N VAL A 282 3.08 -2.72 1.87
CA VAL A 282 3.61 -3.30 0.62
C VAL A 282 3.19 -4.79 0.49
N THR A 283 2.70 -5.20 -0.67
CA THR A 283 2.33 -6.60 -0.97
C THR A 283 2.99 -7.13 -2.24
N ASP A 284 2.31 -7.07 -3.38
CA ASP A 284 2.77 -7.61 -4.65
C ASP A 284 3.37 -6.51 -5.54
N TRP A 285 4.69 -6.44 -5.56
CA TRP A 285 5.44 -5.44 -6.34
C TRP A 285 5.44 -5.65 -7.85
N PHE A 286 4.77 -6.67 -8.35
CA PHE A 286 4.62 -6.87 -9.80
C PHE A 286 3.27 -6.43 -10.34
N VAL A 287 2.21 -6.43 -9.50
CA VAL A 287 0.84 -6.21 -9.97
C VAL A 287 0.31 -4.82 -9.63
N GLY A 288 0.65 -4.25 -8.47
CA GLY A 288 -0.01 -3.01 -8.08
C GLY A 288 0.58 -2.19 -6.95
N ASP A 289 1.74 -2.59 -6.39
CA ASP A 289 2.44 -1.81 -5.35
C ASP A 289 3.79 -1.31 -5.86
N ASP A 290 4.23 -0.17 -5.40
CA ASP A 290 5.52 0.52 -5.55
C ASP A 290 6.14 0.44 -6.95
N PHE A 291 6.55 -0.76 -7.42
CA PHE A 291 7.49 -0.86 -8.53
C PHE A 291 6.91 -1.39 -9.83
N HIS A 292 5.73 -2.00 -9.85
CA HIS A 292 5.03 -2.27 -11.10
C HIS A 292 3.51 -2.21 -10.91
N HIS A 293 2.84 -1.76 -11.96
CA HIS A 293 1.39 -1.92 -12.13
C HIS A 293 1.12 -2.76 -13.36
N ASN A 294 0.49 -3.93 -13.16
CA ASN A 294 0.17 -4.88 -14.24
C ASN A 294 1.36 -5.12 -15.20
N GLY A 295 2.57 -5.25 -14.64
CA GLY A 295 3.82 -5.50 -15.34
C GLY A 295 4.50 -4.28 -15.98
N ALA A 296 3.95 -3.07 -15.85
CA ALA A 296 4.63 -1.83 -16.23
C ALA A 296 5.45 -1.31 -15.04
N LEU A 297 6.73 -1.03 -15.24
CA LEU A 297 7.62 -0.55 -14.19
C LEU A 297 7.28 0.90 -13.80
N CYS A 298 7.09 1.16 -12.51
CA CYS A 298 7.00 2.51 -11.95
C CYS A 298 8.38 3.17 -11.95
N LEU A 299 8.80 3.67 -13.13
CA LEU A 299 10.19 4.05 -13.41
C LEU A 299 10.72 5.09 -12.45
N ALA A 300 10.02 6.19 -12.29
CA ALA A 300 10.56 7.32 -11.56
C ALA A 300 10.62 7.03 -10.05
N ASP A 301 9.61 6.34 -9.49
CA ASP A 301 9.60 5.92 -8.09
C ASP A 301 10.69 4.87 -7.81
N ALA A 302 10.72 3.80 -8.60
CA ALA A 302 11.70 2.73 -8.43
C ALA A 302 13.15 3.24 -8.54
N PHE A 303 13.44 4.06 -9.55
CA PHE A 303 14.79 4.56 -9.75
C PHE A 303 15.21 5.55 -8.65
N SER A 304 14.39 6.55 -8.34
CA SER A 304 14.72 7.55 -7.31
C SER A 304 14.89 6.92 -5.92
N PHE A 305 14.04 5.95 -5.61
CA PHE A 305 14.12 5.21 -4.34
C PHE A 305 15.41 4.38 -4.27
N TYR A 306 15.65 3.48 -5.24
CA TYR A 306 16.79 2.58 -5.18
C TYR A 306 18.15 3.25 -5.39
N ALA A 307 18.22 4.33 -6.15
CA ALA A 307 19.45 5.08 -6.31
C ALA A 307 20.08 5.51 -4.97
N ASN A 308 19.25 5.66 -3.94
CA ASN A 308 19.65 6.01 -2.58
C ASN A 308 19.47 4.84 -1.60
N PHE A 309 18.26 4.30 -1.48
CA PHE A 309 17.92 3.27 -0.49
C PHE A 309 18.73 1.98 -0.67
N GLY A 310 18.98 1.55 -1.92
CA GLY A 310 19.67 0.32 -2.26
C GLY A 310 21.18 0.36 -2.09
N ARG A 311 21.79 1.51 -1.74
CA ARG A 311 23.25 1.65 -1.62
C ARG A 311 23.85 0.63 -0.64
N PRO A 312 25.00 0.01 -0.96
CA PRO A 312 25.66 -0.95 -0.09
C PRO A 312 25.99 -0.38 1.28
N ARG A 313 25.77 -1.18 2.31
CA ARG A 313 26.09 -0.87 3.70
C ARG A 313 26.97 -1.99 4.29
N PRO A 314 28.29 -1.90 4.17
CA PRO A 314 29.21 -2.96 4.58
C PRO A 314 29.26 -3.17 6.09
N THR A 315 28.94 -2.15 6.91
CA THR A 315 28.94 -2.23 8.37
C THR A 315 27.76 -1.44 8.95
N PRO A 316 27.29 -1.75 10.18
CA PRO A 316 26.31 -0.91 10.88
C PRO A 316 26.70 0.56 10.90
N THR A 317 25.76 1.46 10.59
CA THR A 317 25.94 2.90 10.51
C THR A 317 24.68 3.64 10.94
N PRO A 318 24.78 4.77 11.68
CA PRO A 318 23.63 5.57 12.08
C PRO A 318 23.05 6.42 10.94
N THR A 319 23.70 6.48 9.80
CA THR A 319 23.30 7.33 8.67
C THR A 319 23.31 6.53 7.36
N LEU A 320 22.28 6.74 6.54
CA LEU A 320 22.30 6.37 5.14
C LEU A 320 22.86 7.53 4.33
N LYS A 321 23.63 7.22 3.31
CA LYS A 321 24.05 8.20 2.31
C LYS A 321 22.94 8.32 1.27
N TRP A 322 22.41 9.51 1.14
CA TRP A 322 21.50 9.90 0.08
C TRP A 322 22.27 10.84 -0.85
N ASP A 323 23.14 10.25 -1.66
CA ASP A 323 24.14 10.98 -2.46
C ASP A 323 23.70 11.13 -3.92
N PHE A 324 22.61 10.46 -4.32
CA PHE A 324 22.12 10.58 -5.68
C PHE A 324 21.02 11.65 -5.75
N GLU A 325 21.40 12.77 -6.35
CA GLU A 325 20.49 13.85 -6.74
C GLU A 325 20.72 14.10 -8.22
N PRO A 326 19.80 13.74 -9.09
CA PRO A 326 19.96 13.99 -10.52
C PRO A 326 19.90 15.50 -10.78
N ASP A 327 20.90 16.00 -11.52
CA ASP A 327 20.96 17.41 -11.95
C ASP A 327 20.00 17.63 -13.12
N HIS A 328 18.77 17.99 -12.84
CA HIS A 328 17.75 18.33 -13.84
C HIS A 328 16.69 19.26 -13.26
N ALA A 329 16.06 20.03 -14.14
CA ALA A 329 14.95 20.91 -13.78
C ALA A 329 13.57 20.23 -13.89
N ASP A 330 13.50 19.09 -14.59
CA ASP A 330 12.27 18.38 -14.90
C ASP A 330 12.49 16.85 -14.94
N VAL A 331 11.75 16.10 -14.17
CA VAL A 331 11.80 14.63 -14.12
C VAL A 331 11.42 14.01 -15.47
N TYR A 332 10.48 14.60 -16.21
CA TYR A 332 10.11 14.10 -17.54
C TYR A 332 11.31 14.12 -18.49
N ASP A 333 12.00 15.25 -18.59
CA ASP A 333 13.16 15.42 -19.45
C ASP A 333 14.33 14.53 -19.00
N PHE A 334 14.53 14.38 -17.70
CA PHE A 334 15.59 13.52 -17.16
C PHE A 334 15.41 12.07 -17.58
N TYR A 335 14.22 11.48 -17.32
CA TYR A 335 13.98 10.08 -17.66
C TYR A 335 13.88 9.85 -19.18
N LEU A 336 13.41 10.84 -19.93
CA LEU A 336 13.43 10.75 -21.38
C LEU A 336 14.86 10.73 -21.92
N ALA A 337 15.74 11.58 -21.41
CA ALA A 337 17.17 11.63 -21.75
C ALA A 337 17.95 10.41 -21.25
N MET A 338 17.51 9.76 -20.17
CA MET A 338 18.08 8.49 -19.73
C MET A 338 17.93 7.42 -20.82
N GLY A 339 16.81 7.42 -21.56
CA GLY A 339 16.54 6.48 -22.63
C GLY A 339 16.08 5.11 -22.13
N PRO A 340 16.50 3.98 -22.76
CA PRO A 340 16.18 2.62 -22.33
C PRO A 340 16.62 2.31 -20.91
N LEU A 341 15.87 1.43 -20.20
CA LEU A 341 16.09 1.10 -18.77
C LEU A 341 17.50 0.61 -18.45
N LYS A 342 18.15 -0.13 -19.35
CA LYS A 342 19.56 -0.57 -19.18
C LYS A 342 20.53 0.60 -18.96
N ASN A 343 20.19 1.80 -19.39
CA ASN A 343 21.01 2.99 -19.18
C ASN A 343 21.02 3.44 -17.72
N ALA A 344 20.05 3.04 -16.89
CA ALA A 344 20.05 3.30 -15.46
C ALA A 344 21.33 2.77 -14.80
N ASN A 345 21.66 1.50 -15.00
CA ASN A 345 22.91 0.92 -14.51
C ASN A 345 24.13 1.54 -15.20
N ARG A 346 24.10 1.62 -16.54
CA ARG A 346 25.26 2.08 -17.31
C ARG A 346 25.69 3.50 -16.99
N ARG A 347 24.76 4.41 -16.69
CA ARG A 347 25.04 5.85 -16.49
C ARG A 347 25.06 6.28 -15.03
N TYR A 348 24.27 5.64 -14.15
CA TYR A 348 23.96 6.18 -12.82
C TYR A 348 24.23 5.20 -11.67
N LEU A 349 23.81 3.93 -11.79
CA LEU A 349 23.84 2.99 -10.68
C LEU A 349 25.07 2.08 -10.68
N HIS A 350 25.71 1.88 -11.85
CA HIS A 350 26.98 1.16 -12.04
C HIS A 350 26.97 -0.26 -11.45
N ASP A 351 25.82 -0.94 -11.49
CA ASP A 351 25.56 -2.27 -10.92
C ASP A 351 25.73 -2.38 -9.39
N ASP A 352 25.89 -1.26 -8.69
CA ASP A 352 26.08 -1.21 -7.24
C ASP A 352 24.83 -1.55 -6.44
N ILE A 353 23.64 -1.45 -7.05
CA ILE A 353 22.35 -1.61 -6.38
C ILE A 353 21.82 -3.03 -6.61
N ALA A 354 22.03 -3.90 -5.62
CA ALA A 354 21.70 -5.32 -5.75
C ALA A 354 20.23 -5.58 -6.15
N PHE A 355 19.28 -4.92 -5.48
CA PHE A 355 17.87 -5.15 -5.79
C PHE A 355 17.44 -4.55 -7.13
N TRP A 356 18.05 -3.43 -7.58
CA TRP A 356 17.81 -2.93 -8.94
C TRP A 356 18.27 -3.96 -9.99
N ASN A 357 19.40 -4.62 -9.77
CA ASN A 357 19.88 -5.67 -10.67
C ASN A 357 18.94 -6.89 -10.67
N GLU A 358 18.41 -7.28 -9.50
CA GLU A 358 17.39 -8.33 -9.41
C GLU A 358 16.11 -7.92 -10.15
N LEU A 359 15.62 -6.69 -9.93
CA LEU A 359 14.44 -6.16 -10.60
C LEU A 359 14.60 -6.18 -12.12
N MET A 360 15.77 -5.77 -12.64
CA MET A 360 16.08 -5.82 -14.07
C MET A 360 16.19 -7.25 -14.63
N ALA A 361 16.56 -8.23 -13.81
CA ALA A 361 16.65 -9.63 -14.22
C ALA A 361 15.32 -10.37 -14.26
N HIS A 362 14.28 -9.85 -13.59
CA HIS A 362 12.97 -10.49 -13.43
C HIS A 362 11.84 -9.68 -14.07
N GLU A 363 11.89 -9.57 -15.41
CA GLU A 363 10.91 -8.80 -16.21
C GLU A 363 9.50 -9.40 -16.18
N ASN A 364 9.37 -10.71 -15.88
CA ASN A 364 8.10 -11.41 -15.82
C ASN A 364 7.76 -11.79 -14.38
N ARG A 365 6.48 -12.00 -14.05
CA ARG A 365 6.05 -12.45 -12.72
C ARG A 365 6.39 -13.91 -12.49
N ASP A 366 7.66 -14.17 -12.25
CA ASP A 366 8.22 -15.50 -12.02
C ASP A 366 8.25 -15.88 -10.52
N ALA A 367 9.00 -16.93 -10.18
CA ALA A 367 9.15 -17.41 -8.81
C ALA A 367 9.77 -16.36 -7.86
N PHE A 368 10.56 -15.42 -8.36
CA PHE A 368 11.15 -14.34 -7.59
C PHE A 368 10.07 -13.42 -7.02
N TRP A 369 9.14 -12.95 -7.86
CA TRP A 369 8.02 -12.09 -7.43
C TRP A 369 7.00 -12.84 -6.59
N LEU A 370 6.63 -14.07 -7.02
CA LEU A 370 5.68 -14.91 -6.29
C LEU A 370 6.14 -15.23 -4.86
N ALA A 371 7.45 -15.41 -4.65
CA ALA A 371 7.98 -15.66 -3.30
C ALA A 371 7.91 -14.41 -2.40
N ARG A 372 7.87 -13.22 -2.98
CA ARG A 372 7.87 -11.94 -2.26
C ARG A 372 6.47 -11.41 -1.95
N ASP A 373 5.43 -11.96 -2.55
CA ASP A 373 4.03 -11.65 -2.20
C ASP A 373 3.70 -12.30 -0.84
N PRO A 374 3.42 -11.52 0.23
CA PRO A 374 3.10 -12.07 1.55
C PRO A 374 1.65 -12.55 1.67
N THR A 375 0.77 -12.17 0.74
CA THR A 375 -0.68 -12.38 0.87
C THR A 375 -1.10 -13.85 0.97
N PRO A 376 -0.44 -14.84 0.33
CA PRO A 376 -0.74 -16.25 0.53
C PRO A 376 -0.47 -16.76 1.95
N HIS A 377 0.32 -16.01 2.73
CA HIS A 377 0.67 -16.34 4.12
C HIS A 377 -0.29 -15.73 5.16
N PHE A 378 -1.22 -14.85 4.77
CA PHE A 378 -2.14 -14.19 5.69
C PHE A 378 -3.29 -15.11 6.13
N THR A 379 -2.95 -16.26 6.67
CA THR A 379 -3.89 -17.30 7.14
C THR A 379 -3.87 -17.46 8.64
N GLY A 380 -5.01 -17.80 9.25
CA GLY A 380 -5.08 -18.09 10.68
C GLY A 380 -4.70 -16.93 11.60
N ILE A 381 -4.88 -15.70 11.15
CA ILE A 381 -4.56 -14.46 11.86
C ILE A 381 -5.34 -14.39 13.17
N LYS A 382 -4.64 -14.22 14.29
CA LYS A 382 -5.23 -14.21 15.64
C LYS A 382 -5.42 -12.82 16.23
N PRO A 383 -4.47 -11.87 16.09
CA PRO A 383 -4.65 -10.52 16.60
C PRO A 383 -5.79 -9.78 15.91
N ALA A 384 -6.29 -8.71 16.54
CA ALA A 384 -7.11 -7.73 15.85
C ALA A 384 -6.27 -6.98 14.83
N VAL A 385 -6.85 -6.66 13.66
CA VAL A 385 -6.15 -6.02 12.54
C VAL A 385 -6.86 -4.73 12.16
N LEU A 386 -6.10 -3.64 12.05
CA LEU A 386 -6.55 -2.36 11.52
C LEU A 386 -5.72 -2.02 10.28
N VAL A 387 -6.26 -2.31 9.10
CA VAL A 387 -5.64 -1.94 7.81
C VAL A 387 -6.03 -0.52 7.46
N VAL A 388 -5.05 0.30 7.09
CA VAL A 388 -5.27 1.72 6.77
C VAL A 388 -4.66 2.05 5.43
N GLY A 389 -5.34 2.85 4.62
CA GLY A 389 -4.83 3.33 3.34
C GLY A 389 -5.42 4.67 2.92
N GLY A 390 -4.82 5.26 1.90
CA GLY A 390 -5.27 6.49 1.27
C GLY A 390 -5.86 6.24 -0.11
N TRP A 391 -6.97 6.91 -0.45
CA TRP A 391 -7.51 6.86 -1.82
C TRP A 391 -6.58 7.47 -2.87
N TYR A 392 -5.69 8.35 -2.43
CA TYR A 392 -4.68 9.03 -3.26
C TYR A 392 -3.25 8.61 -2.87
N ASP A 393 -3.11 7.36 -2.38
CA ASP A 393 -1.82 6.75 -2.16
C ASP A 393 -1.26 6.25 -3.50
N ALA A 394 -0.18 6.89 -3.95
CA ALA A 394 0.44 6.60 -5.24
C ALA A 394 1.42 5.40 -5.17
N GLU A 395 1.73 4.94 -3.94
CA GLU A 395 2.69 3.88 -3.68
C GLU A 395 1.96 2.57 -3.32
N ASP A 396 1.14 2.57 -2.24
CA ASP A 396 0.62 1.34 -1.62
C ASP A 396 -0.92 1.30 -1.47
N LEU A 397 -1.67 1.92 -2.38
CA LEU A 397 -3.14 1.79 -2.42
C LEU A 397 -3.57 0.33 -2.59
N TRP A 398 -2.92 -0.38 -3.52
CA TRP A 398 -3.18 -1.79 -3.81
C TRP A 398 -2.91 -2.66 -2.58
N GLY A 399 -1.76 -2.47 -1.93
CA GLY A 399 -1.34 -3.23 -0.76
C GLY A 399 -2.30 -3.13 0.41
N SER A 400 -2.87 -1.96 0.66
CA SER A 400 -3.91 -1.76 1.68
C SER A 400 -5.14 -2.62 1.41
N LEU A 401 -5.67 -2.56 0.18
CA LEU A 401 -6.85 -3.30 -0.24
C LEU A 401 -6.60 -4.81 -0.27
N ARG A 402 -5.44 -5.24 -0.78
CA ARG A 402 -5.05 -6.65 -0.87
C ARG A 402 -4.81 -7.27 0.49
N THR A 403 -4.15 -6.55 1.41
CA THR A 403 -3.94 -7.01 2.79
C THR A 403 -5.28 -7.25 3.49
N TYR A 404 -6.22 -6.28 3.39
CA TYR A 404 -7.56 -6.46 3.94
C TYR A 404 -8.26 -7.67 3.33
N GLN A 405 -8.32 -7.78 2.00
CA GLN A 405 -8.99 -8.89 1.32
C GLN A 405 -8.41 -10.24 1.71
N ALA A 406 -7.07 -10.37 1.70
CA ALA A 406 -6.40 -11.60 2.03
C ALA A 406 -6.60 -12.01 3.49
N MET A 407 -6.46 -11.09 4.43
CA MET A 407 -6.65 -11.36 5.85
C MET A 407 -8.14 -11.63 6.19
N ASN A 408 -9.07 -10.85 5.62
CA ASN A 408 -10.50 -10.98 5.91
C ASN A 408 -11.10 -12.28 5.36
N SER A 409 -10.65 -12.72 4.17
CA SER A 409 -11.13 -13.98 3.57
C SER A 409 -10.71 -15.23 4.36
N GLN A 410 -9.68 -15.16 5.19
CA GLN A 410 -9.03 -16.27 5.87
C GLN A 410 -9.11 -16.20 7.40
N THR A 411 -9.77 -15.18 7.93
CA THR A 411 -9.82 -14.89 9.38
C THR A 411 -11.26 -14.93 9.90
N ALA A 412 -11.45 -15.11 11.21
CA ALA A 412 -12.77 -15.05 11.82
C ALA A 412 -13.40 -13.66 11.67
N LYS A 413 -14.70 -13.61 11.34
CA LYS A 413 -15.46 -12.37 11.19
C LYS A 413 -15.17 -11.37 12.31
N ASN A 414 -15.10 -10.10 11.98
CA ASN A 414 -14.91 -8.94 12.88
C ASN A 414 -13.53 -8.81 13.52
N ARG A 415 -12.49 -9.41 12.95
CA ARG A 415 -11.11 -9.20 13.41
C ARG A 415 -10.31 -8.25 12.54
N VAL A 416 -10.74 -8.01 11.31
CA VAL A 416 -10.07 -7.13 10.35
C VAL A 416 -10.96 -5.94 10.06
N THR A 417 -10.44 -4.75 10.32
CA THR A 417 -11.08 -3.47 10.00
C THR A 417 -10.27 -2.78 8.91
N LEU A 418 -10.96 -2.24 7.89
CA LEU A 418 -10.36 -1.43 6.84
C LEU A 418 -10.75 0.03 6.99
N VAL A 419 -9.79 0.94 6.93
CA VAL A 419 -10.02 2.38 6.91
C VAL A 419 -9.37 2.98 5.67
N MET A 420 -10.17 3.68 4.84
CA MET A 420 -9.68 4.37 3.66
C MET A 420 -10.12 5.83 3.69
N GLY A 421 -9.15 6.75 3.77
CA GLY A 421 -9.41 8.18 3.75
C GLY A 421 -8.90 8.87 2.47
N PRO A 422 -9.16 10.19 2.32
CA PRO A 422 -8.77 10.93 1.12
C PRO A 422 -7.31 11.40 1.23
N TRP A 423 -6.39 10.49 1.53
CA TRP A 423 -5.00 10.78 1.85
C TRP A 423 -4.05 10.31 0.76
N ALA A 424 -2.94 11.02 0.60
CA ALA A 424 -1.73 10.52 -0.02
C ALA A 424 -0.99 9.58 0.96
N HIS A 425 0.11 8.97 0.53
CA HIS A 425 0.91 8.03 1.30
C HIS A 425 1.29 8.54 2.70
N GLY A 426 0.76 7.92 3.74
CA GLY A 426 0.96 8.29 5.14
C GLY A 426 0.31 9.61 5.57
N GLY A 427 -0.57 10.21 4.76
CA GLY A 427 -1.23 11.48 5.04
C GLY A 427 -2.06 11.49 6.33
N TRP A 428 -2.65 10.35 6.70
CA TRP A 428 -3.41 10.18 7.95
C TRP A 428 -2.58 10.41 9.21
N ALA A 429 -1.26 10.20 9.16
CA ALA A 429 -0.35 10.42 10.28
C ALA A 429 0.34 11.80 10.23
N ARG A 430 0.43 12.43 9.04
CA ARG A 430 1.32 13.58 8.80
C ARG A 430 0.60 14.90 8.51
N SER A 431 -0.71 14.87 8.29
CA SER A 431 -1.49 16.06 7.93
C SER A 431 -2.78 16.16 8.74
N ASP A 432 -3.50 17.26 8.59
CA ASP A 432 -4.88 17.40 9.11
C ASP A 432 -5.88 16.59 8.26
N GLY A 433 -5.55 16.29 7.00
CA GLY A 433 -6.39 15.56 6.06
C GLY A 433 -7.60 16.35 5.59
N ASP A 434 -7.56 17.68 5.65
CA ASP A 434 -8.64 18.57 5.22
C ASP A 434 -8.57 18.92 3.73
N SER A 435 -7.41 18.70 3.12
CA SER A 435 -7.14 18.97 1.70
C SER A 435 -5.97 18.16 1.18
N LEU A 436 -5.90 18.01 -0.15
CA LEU A 436 -4.78 17.43 -0.89
C LEU A 436 -4.76 18.02 -2.30
N GLY A 437 -3.59 18.43 -2.79
CA GLY A 437 -3.39 18.90 -4.17
C GLY A 437 -4.34 20.02 -4.61
N GLY A 438 -4.81 20.86 -3.67
CA GLY A 438 -5.77 21.93 -3.92
C GLY A 438 -7.24 21.51 -3.87
N VAL A 439 -7.55 20.22 -3.63
CA VAL A 439 -8.90 19.73 -3.41
C VAL A 439 -9.20 19.73 -1.91
N SER A 440 -10.27 20.43 -1.48
CA SER A 440 -10.72 20.46 -0.10
C SER A 440 -11.72 19.33 0.17
N PHE A 441 -11.57 18.65 1.30
CA PHE A 441 -12.47 17.60 1.77
C PHE A 441 -13.48 18.10 2.83
N GLY A 442 -13.33 19.35 3.29
CA GLY A 442 -14.25 20.02 4.22
C GLY A 442 -14.20 19.50 5.65
N HIS A 443 -13.36 18.53 5.96
CA HIS A 443 -13.21 17.90 7.26
C HIS A 443 -11.74 17.59 7.54
N LYS A 444 -11.33 17.63 8.81
CA LYS A 444 -10.02 17.15 9.26
C LYS A 444 -10.03 15.61 9.35
N THR A 445 -9.98 14.96 8.21
CA THR A 445 -10.18 13.51 8.10
C THR A 445 -9.13 12.69 8.85
N SER A 446 -7.89 13.19 8.92
CA SER A 446 -6.81 12.52 9.66
C SER A 446 -7.01 12.62 11.18
N HIS A 447 -7.59 13.70 11.70
CA HIS A 447 -7.95 13.80 13.12
C HIS A 447 -9.05 12.81 13.46
N HIS A 448 -10.10 12.71 12.62
CA HIS A 448 -11.15 11.70 12.81
C HIS A 448 -10.54 10.30 12.94
N TYR A 449 -9.66 9.92 12.02
CA TYR A 449 -9.00 8.63 12.05
C TYR A 449 -8.18 8.42 13.34
N ARG A 450 -7.27 9.34 13.66
CA ARG A 450 -6.37 9.18 14.82
C ARG A 450 -7.11 9.13 16.15
N GLU A 451 -8.17 9.95 16.31
CA GLU A 451 -8.87 10.12 17.59
C GLU A 451 -10.02 9.14 17.77
N GLN A 452 -10.77 8.82 16.69
CA GLN A 452 -11.97 8.01 16.79
C GLN A 452 -11.74 6.53 16.43
N ILE A 453 -10.64 6.20 15.75
CA ILE A 453 -10.38 4.85 15.26
C ILE A 453 -9.07 4.30 15.81
N GLU A 454 -7.92 4.93 15.50
CA GLU A 454 -6.61 4.38 15.80
C GLU A 454 -6.31 4.29 17.29
N ALA A 455 -6.47 5.40 18.03
CA ALA A 455 -6.21 5.40 19.47
C ALA A 455 -7.19 4.47 20.21
N PRO A 456 -8.52 4.48 19.97
CA PRO A 456 -9.44 3.52 20.55
C PRO A 456 -9.13 2.05 20.21
N PHE A 457 -8.63 1.76 19.01
CA PHE A 457 -8.21 0.42 18.61
C PHE A 457 -7.10 -0.11 19.53
N PHE A 458 -6.01 0.63 19.67
CA PHE A 458 -4.90 0.21 20.53
C PHE A 458 -5.27 0.18 22.01
N GLU A 459 -6.01 1.18 22.51
CA GLU A 459 -6.47 1.22 23.90
C GLU A 459 -7.32 -0.01 24.26
N SER A 460 -8.29 -0.37 23.42
CA SER A 460 -9.16 -1.51 23.65
C SER A 460 -8.40 -2.84 23.65
N HIS A 461 -7.60 -3.09 22.63
CA HIS A 461 -6.94 -4.38 22.44
C HIS A 461 -5.71 -4.57 23.34
N LEU A 462 -4.99 -3.50 23.67
CA LEU A 462 -3.73 -3.59 24.43
C LEU A 462 -3.90 -3.31 25.91
N LYS A 463 -4.84 -2.42 26.30
CA LYS A 463 -5.09 -2.10 27.71
C LYS A 463 -6.39 -2.66 28.23
N GLY A 464 -7.32 -3.02 27.34
CA GLY A 464 -8.67 -3.44 27.71
C GLY A 464 -9.52 -2.27 28.22
N SER A 465 -9.15 -1.03 27.88
CA SER A 465 -9.88 0.18 28.18
C SER A 465 -10.78 0.59 27.02
N GLY A 466 -12.02 1.01 27.33
CA GLY A 466 -13.00 1.39 26.33
C GLY A 466 -13.63 0.20 25.59
N SER A 467 -14.52 0.53 24.67
CA SER A 467 -15.11 -0.42 23.72
C SER A 467 -14.79 0.05 22.30
N PHE A 468 -14.05 -0.75 21.55
CA PHE A 468 -13.84 -0.53 20.14
C PHE A 468 -14.66 -1.55 19.35
N ALA A 469 -15.73 -1.08 18.72
CA ALA A 469 -16.64 -1.89 17.91
C ALA A 469 -16.89 -1.18 16.57
N PRO A 470 -15.86 -1.08 15.70
CA PRO A 470 -16.00 -0.39 14.43
C PRO A 470 -16.85 -1.22 13.47
N ALA A 471 -17.35 -0.59 12.40
CA ALA A 471 -17.76 -1.31 11.21
C ALA A 471 -16.55 -2.05 10.60
N GLU A 472 -16.80 -3.07 9.77
CA GLU A 472 -15.72 -3.80 9.11
C GLU A 472 -14.92 -2.89 8.15
N ALA A 473 -15.60 -1.93 7.49
CA ALA A 473 -14.96 -0.94 6.67
C ALA A 473 -15.49 0.47 6.97
N GLU A 474 -14.61 1.40 7.29
CA GLU A 474 -14.91 2.82 7.49
C GLU A 474 -14.15 3.66 6.45
N MET A 475 -14.89 4.31 5.55
CA MET A 475 -14.35 4.84 4.33
C MET A 475 -14.86 6.23 4.01
N PHE A 476 -13.98 7.09 3.51
CA PHE A 476 -14.32 8.42 3.03
C PHE A 476 -14.76 8.37 1.57
N VAL A 477 -15.98 8.81 1.29
CA VAL A 477 -16.53 8.93 -0.07
C VAL A 477 -16.04 10.26 -0.66
N THR A 478 -15.03 10.20 -1.52
CA THR A 478 -14.53 11.37 -2.23
C THR A 478 -15.58 11.94 -3.19
N GLY A 479 -15.51 13.21 -3.55
CA GLY A 479 -16.55 13.88 -4.34
C GLY A 479 -17.80 14.27 -3.54
N LEU A 480 -18.34 13.39 -2.70
CA LEU A 480 -19.39 13.71 -1.72
C LEU A 480 -18.83 14.23 -0.41
N ASN A 481 -17.57 13.94 -0.11
CA ASN A 481 -16.82 14.36 1.07
C ASN A 481 -17.51 14.01 2.39
N GLN A 482 -17.76 12.70 2.58
CA GLN A 482 -18.39 12.19 3.79
C GLN A 482 -17.87 10.79 4.15
N TRP A 483 -17.77 10.51 5.44
CA TRP A 483 -17.49 9.17 5.93
C TRP A 483 -18.72 8.27 5.78
N ARG A 484 -18.48 7.01 5.39
CA ARG A 484 -19.49 5.93 5.38
C ARG A 484 -18.90 4.65 5.93
N THR A 485 -19.75 3.84 6.52
CA THR A 485 -19.43 2.51 7.02
C THR A 485 -20.06 1.43 6.14
N PHE A 486 -19.35 0.30 6.01
CA PHE A 486 -19.82 -0.86 5.27
C PHE A 486 -19.55 -2.14 6.08
N ASP A 487 -20.45 -3.13 5.92
CA ASP A 487 -20.31 -4.44 6.55
C ASP A 487 -19.22 -5.31 5.89
N THR A 488 -18.76 -4.93 4.71
CA THR A 488 -17.66 -5.57 3.96
C THR A 488 -17.23 -4.66 2.83
N TRP A 489 -15.98 -4.82 2.38
CA TRP A 489 -15.49 -4.12 1.20
C TRP A 489 -14.95 -5.11 0.13
N PRO A 490 -15.28 -4.96 -1.19
CA PRO A 490 -16.31 -4.04 -1.72
C PRO A 490 -17.71 -4.34 -1.17
N PRO A 491 -18.61 -3.34 -1.11
CA PRO A 491 -19.96 -3.52 -0.55
C PRO A 491 -20.82 -4.39 -1.47
N GLN A 492 -21.67 -5.23 -0.84
CA GLN A 492 -22.57 -6.10 -1.60
C GLN A 492 -23.71 -5.36 -2.31
N GLN A 493 -23.98 -4.11 -1.89
CA GLN A 493 -25.05 -3.28 -2.41
C GLN A 493 -24.70 -2.55 -3.72
N VAL A 494 -23.75 -3.06 -4.49
CA VAL A 494 -23.39 -2.50 -5.79
C VAL A 494 -24.10 -3.20 -6.94
N LYS A 495 -24.39 -2.44 -8.00
CA LYS A 495 -24.83 -2.97 -9.30
C LYS A 495 -23.84 -2.59 -10.38
N PRO A 496 -23.47 -3.52 -11.27
CA PRO A 496 -22.61 -3.19 -12.38
C PRO A 496 -23.31 -2.24 -13.34
N MET A 497 -22.68 -1.11 -13.65
CA MET A 497 -23.07 -0.21 -14.73
C MET A 497 -22.03 -0.33 -15.84
N THR A 498 -22.38 -1.06 -16.89
CA THR A 498 -21.49 -1.22 -18.05
C THR A 498 -21.73 -0.09 -19.05
N LEU A 499 -20.66 0.63 -19.38
CA LEU A 499 -20.62 1.70 -20.35
C LEU A 499 -19.90 1.21 -21.61
N SER A 500 -20.55 1.27 -22.75
CA SER A 500 -19.92 1.06 -24.05
C SER A 500 -19.23 2.34 -24.49
N LEU A 501 -18.03 2.19 -25.03
CA LEU A 501 -17.34 3.27 -25.73
C LEU A 501 -17.94 3.35 -27.12
N ALA A 502 -18.57 4.50 -27.45
CA ALA A 502 -19.28 4.71 -28.71
C ALA A 502 -18.54 5.71 -29.59
N ASP A 503 -18.95 5.77 -30.85
CA ASP A 503 -18.48 6.78 -31.78
C ASP A 503 -18.76 8.19 -31.23
N ASP A 504 -18.11 9.20 -31.78
CA ASP A 504 -18.19 10.61 -31.31
C ASP A 504 -17.69 10.85 -29.87
N GLY A 505 -16.98 9.88 -29.25
CA GLY A 505 -16.42 10.05 -27.90
C GLY A 505 -17.48 9.96 -26.79
N VAL A 506 -18.54 9.19 -26.98
CA VAL A 506 -19.64 9.03 -26.03
C VAL A 506 -19.47 7.79 -25.19
N LEU A 507 -19.71 7.88 -23.88
CA LEU A 507 -19.94 6.77 -22.97
C LEU A 507 -21.45 6.53 -22.85
N SER A 508 -21.90 5.31 -23.21
CA SER A 508 -23.32 4.98 -23.25
C SER A 508 -23.62 3.68 -22.50
N THR A 509 -24.71 3.69 -21.71
CA THR A 509 -25.30 2.44 -21.15
C THR A 509 -26.01 1.62 -22.22
N THR A 510 -26.39 2.23 -23.33
CA THR A 510 -26.97 1.56 -24.49
C THR A 510 -25.86 1.03 -25.39
N LYS A 511 -25.90 -0.25 -25.75
CA LYS A 511 -24.93 -0.83 -26.68
C LYS A 511 -25.04 -0.16 -28.07
N PRO A 512 -23.93 0.27 -28.67
CA PRO A 512 -23.91 0.75 -30.05
C PRO A 512 -24.41 -0.31 -31.01
N THR A 513 -25.04 0.11 -32.10
CA THR A 513 -25.52 -0.81 -33.14
C THR A 513 -24.56 -0.98 -34.31
N SER A 514 -23.68 0.01 -34.51
CA SER A 514 -22.63 0.01 -35.54
C SER A 514 -21.26 -0.33 -34.96
N THR A 515 -20.42 -0.97 -35.75
CA THR A 515 -19.01 -1.19 -35.42
C THR A 515 -18.18 -0.08 -36.03
N THR A 516 -17.41 0.64 -35.19
CA THR A 516 -16.48 1.69 -35.60
C THR A 516 -15.16 1.53 -34.88
N THR A 517 -14.19 2.38 -35.15
CA THR A 517 -12.88 2.38 -34.51
C THR A 517 -12.42 3.79 -34.15
N ARG A 518 -11.60 3.87 -33.12
CA ARG A 518 -10.84 5.09 -32.78
C ARG A 518 -9.38 4.72 -32.72
N SER A 519 -8.55 5.48 -33.42
CA SER A 519 -7.11 5.25 -33.45
C SER A 519 -6.35 6.43 -32.89
N TRP A 520 -5.19 6.17 -32.32
CA TRP A 520 -4.23 7.18 -31.90
C TRP A 520 -2.81 6.72 -32.25
N PHE A 521 -1.96 7.69 -32.53
CA PHE A 521 -0.56 7.45 -32.82
C PHE A 521 0.23 7.58 -31.52
N ALA A 522 0.95 6.55 -31.11
CA ALA A 522 1.76 6.50 -29.92
C ALA A 522 3.24 6.53 -30.30
N ASP A 523 3.94 7.57 -29.85
CA ASP A 523 5.37 7.76 -30.09
C ASP A 523 6.15 7.65 -28.78
N PRO A 524 6.99 6.62 -28.59
CA PRO A 524 7.83 6.49 -27.41
C PRO A 524 8.85 7.62 -27.22
N ALA A 525 9.12 8.41 -28.27
CA ALA A 525 9.98 9.59 -28.15
C ALA A 525 9.25 10.82 -27.57
N HIS A 526 7.90 10.81 -27.59
CA HIS A 526 7.05 11.88 -27.10
C HIS A 526 5.90 11.35 -26.21
N PRO A 527 6.21 10.57 -25.15
CA PRO A 527 5.19 9.92 -24.35
C PRO A 527 4.25 10.93 -23.67
N VAL A 528 3.03 10.50 -23.36
CA VAL A 528 2.08 11.34 -22.64
C VAL A 528 2.61 11.61 -21.22
N PRO A 529 2.78 12.89 -20.83
CA PRO A 529 3.29 13.22 -19.51
C PRO A 529 2.29 12.87 -18.40
N TRP A 530 2.79 12.66 -17.21
CA TRP A 530 2.02 12.32 -16.02
C TRP A 530 1.20 13.52 -15.48
N MET A 531 1.75 14.73 -15.60
CA MET A 531 1.13 16.00 -15.21
C MET A 531 1.44 17.12 -16.22
N GLU A 532 0.69 18.22 -16.13
CA GLU A 532 1.00 19.46 -16.84
C GLU A 532 2.04 20.27 -16.06
N GLY A 533 3.09 20.74 -16.74
CA GLY A 533 4.14 21.57 -16.14
C GLY A 533 5.49 20.87 -16.06
N GLN A 534 6.44 21.52 -15.38
CA GLN A 534 7.78 21.02 -15.12
C GLN A 534 7.95 20.80 -13.62
N TYR A 535 8.49 19.64 -13.26
CA TYR A 535 8.64 19.23 -11.87
C TYR A 535 10.05 18.65 -11.63
N PRO A 536 10.79 19.15 -10.62
CA PRO A 536 12.12 18.64 -10.30
C PRO A 536 12.09 17.25 -9.66
N GLU A 537 10.95 16.85 -9.10
CA GLU A 537 10.69 15.55 -8.45
C GLU A 537 9.26 15.09 -8.72
N LEU A 538 8.96 13.82 -8.44
CA LEU A 538 7.58 13.33 -8.53
C LEU A 538 6.69 14.01 -7.49
N ASP A 539 5.58 14.58 -7.95
CA ASP A 539 4.50 15.09 -7.11
C ASP A 539 3.35 14.08 -7.10
N HIS A 540 3.18 13.35 -6.00
CA HIS A 540 2.17 12.30 -5.86
C HIS A 540 0.73 12.84 -5.85
N ASP A 541 0.55 14.15 -5.78
CA ASP A 541 -0.76 14.81 -5.96
C ASP A 541 -1.34 14.61 -7.37
N TYR A 542 -0.59 14.03 -8.32
CA TYR A 542 -1.08 13.73 -9.68
C TYR A 542 -2.40 12.95 -9.67
N MET A 543 -2.62 12.14 -8.63
CA MET A 543 -3.80 11.27 -8.50
C MET A 543 -5.13 12.03 -8.41
N LEU A 544 -5.12 13.35 -8.27
CA LEU A 544 -6.32 14.20 -8.27
C LEU A 544 -6.19 15.46 -9.13
N LYS A 545 -5.11 15.57 -9.94
CA LYS A 545 -4.90 16.72 -10.81
C LYS A 545 -5.84 16.75 -12.02
N ASP A 546 -5.98 17.94 -12.59
CA ASP A 546 -6.77 18.22 -13.80
C ASP A 546 -6.14 17.56 -15.04
N GLN A 547 -6.91 16.75 -15.74
CA GLN A 547 -6.46 15.98 -16.92
C GLN A 547 -6.73 16.66 -18.26
N ARG A 548 -7.14 17.95 -18.28
CA ARG A 548 -7.43 18.68 -19.52
C ARG A 548 -6.21 18.81 -20.44
N PHE A 549 -5.00 18.84 -19.89
CA PHE A 549 -3.78 18.86 -20.69
C PHE A 549 -3.65 17.59 -21.55
N ALA A 550 -3.95 16.45 -20.98
CA ALA A 550 -3.88 15.16 -21.67
C ALA A 550 -5.04 15.01 -22.68
N SER A 551 -6.28 15.38 -22.29
CA SER A 551 -7.45 15.24 -23.16
C SER A 551 -7.38 16.05 -24.47
N ARG A 552 -6.48 17.04 -24.55
CA ARG A 552 -6.28 17.86 -25.75
C ARG A 552 -5.21 17.34 -26.69
N ARG A 553 -4.51 16.28 -26.30
CA ARG A 553 -3.46 15.66 -27.11
C ARG A 553 -4.05 14.76 -28.18
N PRO A 554 -3.45 14.68 -29.38
CA PRO A 554 -3.90 13.81 -30.47
C PRO A 554 -3.63 12.32 -30.20
N ASP A 555 -2.73 12.00 -29.25
CA ASP A 555 -2.36 10.67 -28.82
C ASP A 555 -3.14 10.19 -27.57
N VAL A 556 -4.20 10.90 -27.21
CA VAL A 556 -5.14 10.57 -26.13
C VAL A 556 -6.56 10.50 -26.66
N VAL A 557 -7.24 9.38 -26.43
CA VAL A 557 -8.64 9.20 -26.85
C VAL A 557 -9.54 9.37 -25.62
N THR A 558 -10.63 10.15 -25.78
CA THR A 558 -11.54 10.46 -24.68
C THR A 558 -12.97 10.07 -25.00
N PHE A 559 -13.70 9.63 -23.96
CA PHE A 559 -15.13 9.32 -24.02
C PHE A 559 -15.82 9.94 -22.81
N GLN A 560 -16.97 10.61 -23.00
CA GLN A 560 -17.72 11.23 -21.93
C GLN A 560 -19.19 10.77 -21.90
N SER A 561 -19.73 10.67 -20.70
CA SER A 561 -21.17 10.46 -20.51
C SER A 561 -21.96 11.73 -20.85
N PRO A 562 -23.28 11.66 -21.09
CA PRO A 562 -24.17 12.80 -20.89
C PRO A 562 -23.98 13.40 -19.50
N VAL A 563 -24.48 14.64 -19.30
CA VAL A 563 -24.55 15.25 -17.98
C VAL A 563 -25.38 14.36 -17.05
N LEU A 564 -24.85 14.07 -15.87
CA LEU A 564 -25.55 13.26 -14.86
C LEU A 564 -26.77 14.01 -14.32
N ASP A 565 -27.91 13.36 -14.31
CA ASP A 565 -29.17 13.88 -13.77
C ASP A 565 -29.34 13.57 -12.27
N GLU A 566 -28.50 12.68 -11.73
CA GLU A 566 -28.42 12.33 -10.32
C GLU A 566 -26.98 11.99 -9.92
N ASP A 567 -26.71 11.93 -8.59
CA ASP A 567 -25.41 11.50 -8.09
C ASP A 567 -25.18 10.01 -8.36
N VAL A 568 -23.98 9.66 -8.85
CA VAL A 568 -23.55 8.29 -9.10
C VAL A 568 -22.36 7.99 -8.19
N VAL A 569 -22.52 7.03 -7.27
CA VAL A 569 -21.44 6.61 -6.36
C VAL A 569 -20.84 5.30 -6.86
N VAL A 570 -19.58 5.34 -7.27
CA VAL A 570 -18.80 4.15 -7.63
C VAL A 570 -18.12 3.61 -6.38
N ALA A 571 -18.24 2.31 -6.11
CA ALA A 571 -17.74 1.67 -4.88
C ALA A 571 -17.16 0.27 -5.16
N GLY A 572 -15.87 0.18 -5.39
CA GLY A 572 -15.13 -1.05 -5.70
C GLY A 572 -14.28 -0.98 -6.96
N PRO A 573 -13.80 -2.12 -7.49
CA PRO A 573 -12.91 -2.17 -8.64
C PRO A 573 -13.64 -1.81 -9.94
N VAL A 574 -12.99 -1.04 -10.80
CA VAL A 574 -13.49 -0.67 -12.13
C VAL A 574 -12.92 -1.64 -13.17
N THR A 575 -13.77 -2.32 -13.92
CA THR A 575 -13.33 -3.32 -14.90
C THR A 575 -13.24 -2.73 -16.31
N VAL A 576 -12.08 -2.89 -16.93
CA VAL A 576 -11.80 -2.56 -18.34
C VAL A 576 -11.90 -3.84 -19.16
N ASP A 577 -12.64 -3.80 -20.28
CA ASP A 577 -12.70 -4.87 -21.28
C ASP A 577 -12.61 -4.22 -22.67
N PHE A 578 -11.39 -4.02 -23.14
CA PHE A 578 -11.12 -3.33 -24.40
C PHE A 578 -10.71 -4.31 -25.50
N LEU A 579 -11.21 -4.04 -26.70
CA LEU A 579 -10.79 -4.72 -27.92
C LEU A 579 -9.85 -3.79 -28.68
N VAL A 580 -8.55 -4.13 -28.70
CA VAL A 580 -7.48 -3.24 -29.17
C VAL A 580 -6.65 -3.92 -30.23
N ALA A 581 -6.28 -3.20 -31.28
CA ALA A 581 -5.27 -3.60 -32.24
C ALA A 581 -4.11 -2.62 -32.26
N THR A 582 -2.94 -3.08 -32.68
CA THR A 582 -1.76 -2.26 -32.96
C THR A 582 -1.15 -2.70 -34.30
N ASP A 583 -0.52 -1.79 -35.03
CA ASP A 583 0.35 -2.13 -36.16
C ASP A 583 1.77 -2.52 -35.74
N GLY A 584 2.09 -2.40 -34.45
CA GLY A 584 3.26 -2.94 -33.78
C GLY A 584 3.06 -4.36 -33.24
N THR A 585 4.00 -4.81 -32.38
CA THR A 585 3.96 -6.14 -31.78
C THR A 585 3.80 -6.13 -30.26
N ASP A 586 3.77 -4.95 -29.64
CA ASP A 586 3.44 -4.71 -28.24
C ASP A 586 2.76 -3.34 -28.06
N LEU A 587 2.09 -3.13 -26.93
CA LEU A 587 1.49 -1.86 -26.55
C LEU A 587 1.19 -1.83 -25.05
N ASP A 588 1.05 -0.63 -24.49
CA ASP A 588 0.43 -0.43 -23.19
C ASP A 588 -0.95 0.22 -23.33
N VAL A 589 -1.83 -0.07 -22.39
CA VAL A 589 -3.16 0.52 -22.28
C VAL A 589 -3.27 1.22 -20.93
N VAL A 590 -3.24 2.55 -20.94
CA VAL A 590 -3.52 3.37 -19.75
C VAL A 590 -4.96 3.85 -19.82
N VAL A 591 -5.71 3.63 -18.75
CA VAL A 591 -7.11 4.05 -18.62
C VAL A 591 -7.26 4.95 -17.41
N LYS A 592 -7.88 6.10 -17.59
CA LYS A 592 -8.18 7.04 -16.51
C LYS A 592 -9.68 7.25 -16.38
N LEU A 593 -10.23 7.07 -15.19
CA LEU A 593 -11.59 7.49 -14.80
C LEU A 593 -11.51 8.89 -14.22
N ILE A 594 -12.32 9.78 -14.75
CA ILE A 594 -12.24 11.22 -14.51
C ILE A 594 -13.63 11.77 -14.19
N ASP A 595 -13.68 12.64 -13.19
CA ASP A 595 -14.85 13.46 -12.87
C ASP A 595 -14.75 14.81 -13.58
N VAL A 596 -15.65 15.06 -14.53
CA VAL A 596 -15.72 16.31 -15.28
C VAL A 596 -16.71 17.26 -14.61
N MET A 597 -16.19 18.34 -14.05
CA MET A 597 -16.98 19.35 -13.36
C MET A 597 -17.78 20.22 -14.35
N PRO A 598 -18.97 20.71 -13.97
CA PRO A 598 -19.72 21.69 -14.79
C PRO A 598 -18.90 22.95 -15.07
N ASP A 599 -19.07 23.54 -16.24
CA ASP A 599 -18.33 24.75 -16.65
C ASP A 599 -18.56 25.96 -15.72
N ASN A 600 -19.73 26.02 -15.08
CA ASN A 600 -20.12 27.06 -14.14
C ASN A 600 -19.83 26.69 -12.67
N ALA A 601 -19.13 25.61 -12.40
CA ALA A 601 -18.75 25.25 -11.03
C ALA A 601 -17.88 26.37 -10.44
N THR A 602 -18.43 27.11 -9.50
CA THR A 602 -17.67 27.99 -8.62
C THR A 602 -17.15 27.13 -7.48
N THR A 603 -15.85 27.17 -7.25
CA THR A 603 -15.26 26.61 -6.03
C THR A 603 -15.95 27.25 -4.82
N THR A 604 -16.82 26.51 -4.16
CA THR A 604 -17.47 26.94 -2.94
C THR A 604 -16.44 26.95 -1.81
N THR A 605 -15.70 28.03 -1.70
CA THR A 605 -15.19 28.60 -0.44
C THR A 605 -14.18 29.70 -0.75
N THR A 606 -14.60 30.86 -0.96
CA THR A 606 -14.05 32.17 -0.59
C THR A 606 -14.44 33.23 -1.62
N THR A 607 -14.90 34.33 -1.11
CA THR A 607 -15.31 35.55 -1.83
C THR A 607 -14.17 36.36 -2.49
N THR A 608 -13.02 35.73 -2.77
CA THR A 608 -11.89 36.39 -3.42
C THR A 608 -11.75 35.91 -4.87
N ALA A 609 -11.69 36.87 -5.79
CA ALA A 609 -11.73 36.70 -7.24
C ALA A 609 -10.56 35.90 -7.87
N VAL A 610 -9.61 35.41 -7.11
CA VAL A 610 -8.48 34.59 -7.57
C VAL A 610 -8.44 33.31 -6.75
N ALA A 611 -8.78 32.18 -7.39
CA ALA A 611 -8.60 30.87 -6.77
C ALA A 611 -7.11 30.64 -6.46
N PRO A 612 -6.76 30.10 -5.30
CA PRO A 612 -5.38 29.67 -5.00
C PRO A 612 -4.84 28.76 -6.11
N ALA A 613 -3.53 28.79 -6.34
CA ALA A 613 -2.89 27.90 -7.28
C ALA A 613 -3.21 26.43 -6.90
N GLY A 614 -3.67 25.62 -7.87
CA GLY A 614 -4.02 24.22 -7.66
C GLY A 614 -5.52 23.93 -7.45
N GLN A 615 -6.38 24.92 -7.22
CA GLN A 615 -7.83 24.64 -7.12
C GLN A 615 -8.44 24.29 -8.48
N LEU A 616 -9.24 23.21 -8.51
CA LEU A 616 -10.02 22.82 -9.67
C LEU A 616 -11.07 23.87 -10.00
N ARG A 617 -11.20 24.23 -11.28
CA ARG A 617 -12.14 25.24 -11.79
C ARG A 617 -13.26 24.59 -12.60
N GLY A 618 -14.26 25.37 -12.96
CA GLY A 618 -15.31 24.92 -13.87
C GLY A 618 -14.74 24.28 -15.14
N GLY A 619 -15.31 23.17 -15.56
CA GLY A 619 -14.82 22.34 -16.65
C GLY A 619 -13.56 21.52 -16.32
N ALA A 620 -13.09 21.53 -15.07
CA ALA A 620 -11.94 20.70 -14.65
C ALA A 620 -12.25 19.21 -14.83
N GLN A 621 -11.23 18.47 -15.21
CA GLN A 621 -11.25 17.02 -15.41
C GLN A 621 -10.43 16.35 -14.30
N GLN A 622 -11.03 16.22 -13.11
CA GLN A 622 -10.35 15.66 -11.94
C GLN A 622 -10.12 14.18 -12.12
N LEU A 623 -8.85 13.74 -12.03
CA LEU A 623 -8.54 12.32 -11.98
C LEU A 623 -9.18 11.68 -10.74
N VAL A 624 -9.90 10.57 -10.91
CA VAL A 624 -10.48 9.77 -9.85
C VAL A 624 -9.64 8.50 -9.64
N ARG A 625 -9.31 7.82 -10.75
CA ARG A 625 -8.44 6.64 -10.76
C ARG A 625 -7.82 6.45 -12.14
N GLY A 626 -6.55 6.14 -12.17
CA GLY A 626 -5.86 5.70 -13.37
C GLY A 626 -5.19 4.34 -13.13
N GLU A 627 -5.00 3.58 -14.21
CA GLU A 627 -4.24 2.33 -14.20
C GLU A 627 -3.68 2.03 -15.57
N ILE A 628 -2.56 1.29 -15.58
CA ILE A 628 -1.88 0.81 -16.78
C ILE A 628 -1.98 -0.73 -16.86
N MET A 629 -2.09 -1.25 -18.06
CA MET A 629 -1.86 -2.65 -18.38
C MET A 629 -0.79 -2.74 -19.44
N ARG A 630 0.33 -3.36 -19.14
CA ARG A 630 1.33 -3.72 -20.13
C ARG A 630 0.79 -4.85 -21.00
N GLY A 631 0.47 -4.54 -22.25
CA GLY A 631 -0.35 -5.38 -23.10
C GLY A 631 0.20 -6.78 -23.38
N ARG A 632 1.54 -6.98 -23.33
CA ARG A 632 2.14 -8.31 -23.44
C ARG A 632 1.67 -9.28 -22.35
N PHE A 633 1.25 -8.76 -21.19
CA PHE A 633 0.75 -9.54 -20.04
C PHE A 633 -0.77 -9.68 -19.98
N ARG A 634 -1.49 -9.33 -21.07
CA ARG A 634 -2.97 -9.36 -21.11
C ARG A 634 -3.62 -10.70 -20.79
N ASP A 635 -2.87 -11.79 -20.97
CA ASP A 635 -3.34 -13.16 -20.71
C ASP A 635 -2.69 -13.78 -19.46
N ASP A 636 -1.39 -13.53 -19.23
CA ASP A 636 -0.61 -14.12 -18.14
C ASP A 636 0.61 -13.23 -17.81
N PHE A 637 0.81 -12.93 -16.55
CA PHE A 637 1.96 -12.13 -16.09
C PHE A 637 3.30 -12.90 -16.12
N ALA A 638 3.28 -14.23 -16.11
CA ALA A 638 4.48 -15.05 -16.19
C ALA A 638 4.91 -15.35 -17.63
N VAL A 639 3.96 -15.34 -18.58
CA VAL A 639 4.19 -15.73 -19.97
C VAL A 639 3.71 -14.61 -20.91
N PRO A 640 4.57 -13.62 -21.21
CA PRO A 640 4.20 -12.52 -22.08
C PRO A 640 3.94 -13.02 -23.52
N ARG A 641 3.00 -12.36 -24.21
CA ARG A 641 2.61 -12.71 -25.56
C ARG A 641 2.57 -11.48 -26.48
N ALA A 642 3.23 -11.57 -27.63
CA ALA A 642 3.20 -10.52 -28.66
C ALA A 642 1.78 -10.29 -29.20
N PHE A 643 1.53 -9.06 -29.66
CA PHE A 643 0.40 -8.77 -30.54
C PHE A 643 0.74 -9.15 -31.97
N VAL A 644 -0.30 -9.51 -32.72
CA VAL A 644 -0.20 -9.69 -34.18
C VAL A 644 -0.62 -8.38 -34.84
N PRO A 645 0.26 -7.75 -35.63
CA PRO A 645 -0.03 -6.46 -36.25
C PRO A 645 -1.36 -6.44 -36.99
N GLY A 646 -2.22 -5.45 -36.67
CA GLY A 646 -3.53 -5.27 -37.25
C GLY A 646 -4.64 -6.20 -36.71
N GLN A 647 -4.30 -7.21 -35.90
CA GLN A 647 -5.31 -8.11 -35.32
C GLN A 647 -5.84 -7.52 -34.00
N ALA A 648 -7.16 -7.45 -33.87
CA ALA A 648 -7.79 -7.00 -32.64
C ALA A 648 -7.79 -8.09 -31.56
N GLU A 649 -7.30 -7.76 -30.37
CA GLU A 649 -7.22 -8.65 -29.22
C GLU A 649 -7.86 -8.03 -27.99
N ARG A 650 -8.33 -8.87 -27.04
CA ARG A 650 -8.91 -8.41 -25.78
C ARG A 650 -7.83 -8.11 -24.76
N VAL A 651 -7.92 -6.90 -24.20
CA VAL A 651 -7.14 -6.47 -23.03
C VAL A 651 -8.12 -6.24 -21.87
N ARG A 652 -7.97 -7.05 -20.80
CA ARG A 652 -8.85 -7.00 -19.62
C ARG A 652 -8.05 -6.81 -18.37
N PHE A 653 -8.43 -5.82 -17.57
CA PHE A 653 -7.84 -5.57 -16.27
C PHE A 653 -8.79 -4.76 -15.39
N THR A 654 -8.43 -4.56 -14.13
CA THR A 654 -9.18 -3.72 -13.20
C THR A 654 -8.32 -2.55 -12.75
N LEU A 655 -8.92 -1.36 -12.70
CA LEU A 655 -8.34 -0.27 -11.93
C LEU A 655 -8.49 -0.59 -10.44
N PRO A 656 -7.56 -0.15 -9.58
CA PRO A 656 -7.72 -0.23 -8.13
C PRO A 656 -9.05 0.36 -7.68
N ASP A 657 -9.56 -0.13 -6.55
CA ASP A 657 -10.88 0.21 -6.03
C ASP A 657 -11.08 1.73 -5.93
N VAL A 658 -12.31 2.13 -6.17
CA VAL A 658 -12.78 3.52 -6.11
C VAL A 658 -13.90 3.63 -5.07
N LEU A 659 -13.92 4.72 -4.30
CA LEU A 659 -15.11 5.16 -3.59
C LEU A 659 -15.29 6.66 -3.84
N HIS A 660 -15.99 6.97 -4.93
CA HIS A 660 -16.16 8.34 -5.40
C HIS A 660 -17.61 8.63 -5.81
N GLY A 661 -18.11 9.79 -5.43
CA GLY A 661 -19.43 10.26 -5.81
C GLY A 661 -19.37 11.33 -6.91
N PHE A 662 -19.68 10.92 -8.13
CA PHE A 662 -19.91 11.85 -9.24
C PHE A 662 -21.23 12.57 -9.00
N ARG A 663 -21.20 13.88 -8.89
CA ARG A 663 -22.40 14.66 -8.53
C ARG A 663 -23.30 14.88 -9.73
N ARG A 664 -24.57 15.10 -9.47
CA ARG A 664 -25.51 15.64 -10.47
C ARG A 664 -24.93 16.88 -11.14
N GLY A 665 -25.03 16.96 -12.46
CA GLY A 665 -24.46 18.05 -13.25
C GLY A 665 -23.04 17.81 -13.74
N HIS A 666 -22.31 16.83 -13.18
CA HIS A 666 -21.01 16.37 -13.64
C HIS A 666 -21.14 15.41 -14.83
N ARG A 667 -20.00 14.96 -15.38
CA ARG A 667 -19.92 13.88 -16.37
C ARG A 667 -18.85 12.89 -15.95
N LEU A 668 -19.10 11.63 -16.27
CA LEU A 668 -18.06 10.60 -16.28
C LEU A 668 -17.22 10.75 -17.54
N MET A 669 -15.89 10.68 -17.43
CA MET A 669 -14.99 10.64 -18.58
C MET A 669 -14.02 9.48 -18.44
N ILE A 670 -13.72 8.83 -19.56
CA ILE A 670 -12.64 7.86 -19.72
C ILE A 670 -11.62 8.43 -20.68
N GLN A 671 -10.35 8.47 -20.27
CA GLN A 671 -9.22 8.71 -21.15
C GLN A 671 -8.48 7.39 -21.39
N VAL A 672 -8.05 7.19 -22.64
CA VAL A 672 -7.23 6.02 -23.07
C VAL A 672 -5.99 6.55 -23.75
N GLN A 673 -4.82 6.08 -23.36
CA GLN A 673 -3.50 6.46 -23.88
C GLN A 673 -2.53 5.30 -23.80
N ALA A 674 -1.38 5.40 -24.48
CA ALA A 674 -0.37 4.32 -24.53
C ALA A 674 0.84 4.54 -23.59
N SER A 675 0.86 5.60 -22.84
CA SER A 675 1.96 5.92 -21.91
C SER A 675 1.50 6.87 -20.81
N TRP A 676 2.17 6.84 -19.68
CA TRP A 676 1.96 7.75 -18.55
C TRP A 676 3.31 8.04 -17.90
N PHE A 677 4.10 8.84 -18.62
CA PHE A 677 5.54 8.98 -18.38
C PHE A 677 5.88 10.24 -17.55
N PRO A 678 6.88 10.20 -16.67
CA PRO A 678 7.77 9.07 -16.33
C PRO A 678 7.26 8.21 -15.17
N LEU A 679 5.98 8.33 -14.79
CA LEU A 679 5.39 7.51 -13.75
C LEU A 679 5.66 6.02 -14.05
N PHE A 680 5.39 5.61 -15.31
CA PHE A 680 5.74 4.28 -15.82
C PHE A 680 6.80 4.37 -16.91
N ASP A 681 7.59 3.30 -17.06
CA ASP A 681 8.55 3.16 -18.13
C ASP A 681 7.86 3.09 -19.51
N ARG A 682 8.60 3.44 -20.55
CA ARG A 682 8.09 3.42 -21.92
C ARG A 682 8.03 2.01 -22.47
N ASN A 683 6.92 1.64 -23.10
CA ASN A 683 6.84 0.45 -23.93
C ASN A 683 7.56 0.70 -25.27
N PRO A 684 8.48 -0.17 -25.71
CA PRO A 684 9.10 -0.09 -27.04
C PRO A 684 8.09 -0.21 -28.19
N GLN A 685 6.88 -0.75 -27.93
CA GLN A 685 5.83 -1.11 -28.90
C GLN A 685 6.28 -2.20 -29.87
N THR A 686 7.48 -2.70 -29.68
CA THR A 686 8.08 -3.87 -30.29
C THR A 686 8.25 -4.96 -29.24
N PHE A 687 7.89 -6.19 -29.56
CA PHE A 687 7.97 -7.30 -28.59
C PHE A 687 9.42 -7.77 -28.43
N VAL A 688 10.15 -7.08 -27.58
CA VAL A 688 11.52 -7.37 -27.13
C VAL A 688 11.57 -7.40 -25.61
N PRO A 689 12.61 -7.96 -24.98
CA PRO A 689 12.83 -7.79 -23.53
C PRO A 689 13.01 -6.30 -23.20
N ILE A 690 12.10 -5.70 -22.45
CA ILE A 690 12.05 -4.23 -22.23
C ILE A 690 13.26 -3.77 -21.41
N HIS A 691 13.64 -4.54 -20.39
CA HIS A 691 14.72 -4.16 -19.48
C HIS A 691 16.10 -4.12 -20.16
N THR A 692 16.25 -4.78 -21.31
CA THR A 692 17.50 -4.83 -22.09
C THR A 692 17.38 -4.20 -23.48
N ALA A 693 16.24 -3.63 -23.83
CA ALA A 693 15.96 -2.98 -25.11
C ALA A 693 16.99 -1.90 -25.47
N ASP A 694 17.22 -1.71 -26.77
CA ASP A 694 18.01 -0.63 -27.33
C ASP A 694 17.15 0.55 -27.79
N ASP A 695 17.74 1.73 -28.01
CA ASP A 695 17.00 2.90 -28.52
C ASP A 695 16.28 2.60 -29.85
N ALA A 696 16.85 1.74 -30.69
CA ALA A 696 16.26 1.36 -31.98
C ALA A 696 15.01 0.46 -31.88
N ASP A 697 14.78 -0.14 -30.71
CA ASP A 697 13.60 -0.99 -30.47
C ASP A 697 12.34 -0.14 -30.18
N PHE A 698 12.51 1.12 -29.80
CA PHE A 698 11.42 2.04 -29.49
C PHE A 698 10.87 2.65 -30.79
N VAL A 699 9.81 2.08 -31.31
CA VAL A 699 9.21 2.44 -32.58
C VAL A 699 7.79 2.99 -32.37
N ALA A 700 7.46 4.09 -33.05
CA ALA A 700 6.14 4.67 -32.99
C ALA A 700 5.14 3.85 -33.79
N HIS A 701 3.97 3.58 -33.21
CA HIS A 701 2.92 2.77 -33.78
C HIS A 701 1.54 3.36 -33.61
N THR A 702 0.59 2.92 -34.47
CA THR A 702 -0.82 3.27 -34.36
C THR A 702 -1.57 2.19 -33.60
N HIS A 703 -2.27 2.59 -32.55
CA HIS A 703 -3.18 1.73 -31.81
C HIS A 703 -4.63 2.03 -32.18
N THR A 704 -5.47 1.03 -32.19
CA THR A 704 -6.87 1.12 -32.60
C THR A 704 -7.78 0.48 -31.58
N LEU A 705 -8.70 1.24 -31.02
CA LEU A 705 -9.76 0.78 -30.14
C LEU A 705 -11.00 0.46 -30.99
N HIS A 706 -11.47 -0.79 -30.89
CA HIS A 706 -12.67 -1.24 -31.59
C HIS A 706 -13.91 -0.95 -30.74
N LEU A 707 -14.88 -0.29 -31.33
CA LEU A 707 -16.13 0.16 -30.73
C LEU A 707 -17.30 -0.64 -31.35
N GLY A 708 -18.46 -0.67 -30.69
CA GLY A 708 -19.64 -1.31 -31.23
C GLY A 708 -20.28 -2.35 -30.33
N PRO A 709 -21.19 -3.20 -30.84
CA PRO A 709 -21.98 -4.14 -30.03
C PRO A 709 -21.15 -5.14 -29.23
N THR A 710 -19.99 -5.52 -29.75
CA THR A 710 -18.99 -6.39 -29.10
C THR A 710 -17.67 -5.70 -28.89
N GLY A 711 -17.65 -4.36 -28.95
CA GLY A 711 -16.46 -3.52 -28.83
C GLY A 711 -15.99 -3.35 -27.37
N SER A 712 -15.35 -2.24 -27.14
CA SER A 712 -14.73 -1.90 -25.86
C SER A 712 -15.74 -1.38 -24.85
N THR A 713 -15.61 -1.81 -23.59
CA THR A 713 -16.50 -1.42 -22.49
C THR A 713 -15.72 -1.17 -21.21
N ILE A 714 -16.33 -0.37 -20.32
CA ILE A 714 -15.89 -0.22 -18.93
C ILE A 714 -17.08 -0.49 -18.00
N THR A 715 -16.84 -1.19 -16.90
CA THR A 715 -17.90 -1.53 -15.93
C THR A 715 -17.56 -0.92 -14.57
N LEU A 716 -18.48 -0.11 -14.06
CA LEU A 716 -18.40 0.58 -12.78
C LEU A 716 -19.30 -0.13 -11.76
N PRO A 717 -18.80 -0.47 -10.56
CA PRO A 717 -19.64 -0.95 -9.47
C PRO A 717 -20.37 0.23 -8.81
N VAL A 718 -21.62 0.48 -9.21
CA VAL A 718 -22.42 1.60 -8.70
C VAL A 718 -23.19 1.20 -7.46
N LEU A 719 -23.01 1.96 -6.37
CA LEU A 719 -23.71 1.76 -5.11
C LEU A 719 -25.20 2.05 -5.29
N THR A 720 -26.05 1.06 -4.98
CA THR A 720 -27.50 1.24 -5.05
C THR A 720 -27.96 2.13 -3.91
N ARG A 721 -28.82 3.10 -4.22
CA ARG A 721 -29.47 3.89 -3.16
C ARG A 721 -30.27 2.94 -2.27
N THR A 722 -29.92 2.81 -1.01
CA THR A 722 -30.87 2.37 -0.01
C THR A 722 -31.93 3.46 0.10
N ARG A 723 -33.17 3.18 -0.28
CA ARG A 723 -34.26 4.12 0.08
C ARG A 723 -34.19 4.30 1.60
N PRO A 724 -34.25 5.55 2.09
CA PRO A 724 -34.25 5.82 3.52
C PRO A 724 -35.38 5.10 4.24
#